data_dd4e7f5409033c5c6cf4cb0de98dcaa3
#
_entry.id   dd4e7f5409033c5c6cf4cb0de98dcaa3
#
_cell.length_a   1.000
_cell.length_b   1.000
_cell.length_c   1.000
_cell.angle_alpha   90.00
_cell.angle_beta   90.00
_cell.angle_gamma   90.00
#
_symmetry.space_group_name_H-M   'P 1'
#
loop_
_entity.id
_entity.type
_entity.pdbx_description
1 polymer ?
#
loop_
_entity_poly.entity_id
_entity_poly.type
_entity_poly.pdbx_seq_one_letter_code
_entity_poly.pdbx_strand_id
1 'polypeptide(L)'
;MMTANEIRDSFKKFFESKQHAIVPSAPMVIKDDPTLMFTNAGMNQWKDIILGTRDPEPRRRADTQKCLRVSGKHNDLEEVGHDTYHHTMFEMLGNWSFGDYFKEGAIDMAWEYLVDVLKLNPEDLYVTVFEGSPEENIPRDDEAAKYWAKHVPEDHIINGNKHDNFWEMGDTGPCGPCSEIHVDSRTPEQKAASGKTGRELVNQDDPQVIEIWNLVFMQFNRKADGSLEKLSMNVIDTGMGFERLVRMMQGKHSNYDTDVFQPIIKAEQDITGLKYFTFEEETQNPISKEQDDINVAMRVCADHLRAVSFSIADGQLPSNAKAGYVIRRILRRAVRYAYTFLGQKDGFLYKLVPTLVHEMGDAFPELKAQQQLITKVIKEEEDSFLRTLDKGISLLDKAMADLKAQGKNQLDGVQAFRLFDTYGFPLDLTELICRENGFTVDEEQFNVEMQKQKERARNAAAVENSDWTELQAGEQQFVGYDYTEYNCHILRYRKVTQKKNEFYELVLDATPFYGEMGGQVGDCGVLCNENETIDIIDTKRENNQSVHIVKQLPKDPAAEFMACVDTDKRNASAANHTATHLLDYALKQILGDHVEQKGSFVSPDTLRFDFSHFEKVTDEQLREVECMVNDMIRQDIHIDEHRDVPFDEAKKLGAIALFGEKYGDKVRVVRFGPSCEFCGGIHATSTGRIGFFKILSESSVAAGIRRIEATTGKDCEERLYQMEDILKNIKSFFNNAKDLQGVIQKYIDEHDAMKKEIEGFQAQAVERAAQRLVEKARTVNGVTVITSVAPMAPAAAKDLAFKIRAAVNGSLLCVIGSHDNNKPQLSIMMSDDMVSDHNLNAGQMVREAAKLIQGGGGGQPHFAQAGGKNVDGLSAAVDKVIELANL
;
A
#
# COMPACT_ATOMS: atom_id res chain seq x y z
N MET A 1 29.99 -31.09 -2.23
CA MET A 1 29.17 -30.04 -2.91
C MET A 1 28.99 -28.94 -1.88
N MET A 2 29.33 -27.70 -2.22
CA MET A 2 29.19 -26.57 -1.28
C MET A 2 27.74 -26.12 -1.19
N THR A 3 27.30 -25.79 0.01
CA THR A 3 25.99 -25.14 0.25
C THR A 3 26.05 -23.66 -0.12
N ALA A 4 24.88 -23.04 -0.33
CA ALA A 4 24.76 -21.61 -0.60
C ALA A 4 25.46 -20.77 0.51
N ASN A 5 25.27 -21.13 1.79
CA ASN A 5 25.94 -20.45 2.91
C ASN A 5 27.46 -20.59 2.88
N GLU A 6 27.99 -21.78 2.55
CA GLU A 6 29.43 -22.00 2.43
C GLU A 6 30.04 -21.21 1.26
N ILE A 7 29.33 -21.07 0.16
CA ILE A 7 29.76 -20.25 -1.01
C ILE A 7 29.82 -18.77 -0.61
N ARG A 8 28.77 -18.26 0.04
CA ARG A 8 28.71 -16.86 0.52
C ARG A 8 29.86 -16.56 1.49
N ASP A 9 30.11 -17.47 2.43
CA ASP A 9 31.21 -17.31 3.39
C ASP A 9 32.59 -17.47 2.73
N SER A 10 32.73 -18.32 1.72
CA SER A 10 33.96 -18.48 0.96
C SER A 10 34.33 -17.16 0.26
N PHE A 11 33.36 -16.50 -0.38
CA PHE A 11 33.58 -15.21 -1.04
C PHE A 11 34.05 -14.14 -0.06
N LYS A 12 33.33 -13.97 1.05
CA LYS A 12 33.69 -13.00 2.08
C LYS A 12 35.09 -13.24 2.65
N LYS A 13 35.41 -14.49 3.01
CA LYS A 13 36.74 -14.87 3.52
C LYS A 13 37.86 -14.66 2.51
N PHE A 14 37.59 -14.96 1.23
CA PHE A 14 38.58 -14.72 0.17
C PHE A 14 38.92 -13.23 0.08
N PHE A 15 37.91 -12.34 -0.05
CA PHE A 15 38.16 -10.91 -0.15
C PHE A 15 38.67 -10.29 1.15
N GLU A 16 38.28 -10.80 2.32
CA GLU A 16 38.89 -10.42 3.59
C GLU A 16 40.40 -10.71 3.58
N SER A 17 40.82 -11.88 3.06
CA SER A 17 42.23 -12.23 2.89
C SER A 17 42.99 -11.31 1.93
N LYS A 18 42.26 -10.63 1.01
CA LYS A 18 42.77 -9.60 0.08
C LYS A 18 42.65 -8.19 0.65
N GLN A 19 42.48 -8.05 1.95
CA GLN A 19 42.41 -6.77 2.71
C GLN A 19 41.15 -5.95 2.38
N HIS A 20 40.04 -6.59 1.99
CA HIS A 20 38.75 -5.93 1.87
C HIS A 20 38.04 -5.92 3.23
N ALA A 21 37.47 -4.78 3.60
CA ALA A 21 36.56 -4.70 4.73
C ALA A 21 35.22 -5.35 4.35
N ILE A 22 34.78 -6.35 5.11
CA ILE A 22 33.47 -6.96 4.92
C ILE A 22 32.43 -6.03 5.53
N VAL A 23 31.47 -5.61 4.70
CA VAL A 23 30.43 -4.66 5.09
C VAL A 23 29.04 -5.32 5.01
N PRO A 24 28.05 -4.85 5.80
CA PRO A 24 26.70 -5.38 5.72
C PRO A 24 26.01 -4.94 4.42
N SER A 25 25.07 -5.76 3.96
CA SER A 25 24.19 -5.41 2.85
C SER A 25 23.38 -4.14 3.14
N ALA A 26 23.35 -3.21 2.21
CA ALA A 26 22.44 -2.08 2.27
C ALA A 26 20.97 -2.52 2.11
N PRO A 27 20.01 -1.71 2.59
CA PRO A 27 18.59 -1.95 2.32
C PRO A 27 18.27 -1.99 0.83
N MET A 28 17.33 -2.84 0.43
CA MET A 28 16.89 -2.93 -0.97
C MET A 28 16.12 -1.70 -1.44
N VAL A 29 15.49 -0.96 -0.52
CA VAL A 29 14.72 0.25 -0.84
C VAL A 29 15.55 1.48 -0.53
N ILE A 30 15.83 2.26 -1.56
CA ILE A 30 16.59 3.50 -1.44
C ILE A 30 15.62 4.64 -1.13
N LYS A 31 15.81 5.32 0.00
CA LYS A 31 14.91 6.41 0.43
C LYS A 31 15.37 7.79 -0.05
N ASP A 32 16.66 7.94 -0.33
CA ASP A 32 17.32 9.23 -0.45
C ASP A 32 17.95 9.51 -1.82
N ASP A 33 17.76 8.62 -2.80
CA ASP A 33 18.21 8.85 -4.18
C ASP A 33 17.00 9.12 -5.09
N PRO A 34 16.90 10.31 -5.70
CA PRO A 34 15.79 10.63 -6.60
C PRO A 34 15.85 9.87 -7.93
N THR A 35 16.99 9.26 -8.26
CA THR A 35 17.21 8.54 -9.53
C THR A 35 16.95 7.05 -9.42
N LEU A 36 16.98 6.46 -8.21
CA LEU A 36 16.82 5.04 -7.95
C LEU A 36 15.81 4.79 -6.84
N MET A 37 14.86 3.92 -7.10
CA MET A 37 13.87 3.49 -6.11
C MET A 37 14.35 2.28 -5.30
N PHE A 38 15.13 1.41 -5.93
CA PHE A 38 15.64 0.17 -5.35
C PHE A 38 17.13 0.02 -5.60
N THR A 39 17.79 -0.70 -4.70
CA THR A 39 19.17 -1.15 -4.90
C THR A 39 19.16 -2.22 -5.99
N ASN A 40 19.61 -1.87 -7.18
CA ASN A 40 19.66 -2.75 -8.35
C ASN A 40 21.06 -3.34 -8.60
N ALA A 41 22.08 -2.80 -7.89
CA ALA A 41 23.46 -3.27 -7.94
C ALA A 41 24.18 -2.93 -6.62
N GLY A 42 25.25 -3.66 -6.31
CA GLY A 42 26.03 -3.49 -5.08
C GLY A 42 26.64 -2.10 -4.90
N MET A 43 26.95 -1.42 -6.01
CA MET A 43 27.58 -0.10 -5.98
C MET A 43 26.64 1.04 -5.55
N ASN A 44 25.32 0.83 -5.56
CA ASN A 44 24.37 1.92 -5.25
C ASN A 44 24.66 2.58 -3.89
N GLN A 45 25.06 1.79 -2.89
CA GLN A 45 25.43 2.28 -1.56
C GLN A 45 26.75 3.11 -1.53
N TRP A 46 27.55 3.08 -2.61
CA TRP A 46 28.84 3.75 -2.71
C TRP A 46 28.85 4.92 -3.71
N LYS A 47 27.71 5.31 -4.24
CA LYS A 47 27.55 6.36 -5.24
C LYS A 47 28.23 7.67 -4.84
N ASP A 48 28.12 8.06 -3.61
CA ASP A 48 28.73 9.27 -3.01
C ASP A 48 30.26 9.18 -2.97
N ILE A 49 30.83 8.01 -2.67
CA ILE A 49 32.28 7.77 -2.72
C ILE A 49 32.78 7.81 -4.16
N ILE A 50 32.08 7.14 -5.08
CA ILE A 50 32.46 7.08 -6.51
C ILE A 50 32.44 8.49 -7.12
N LEU A 51 31.46 9.31 -6.75
CA LEU A 51 31.34 10.72 -7.18
C LEU A 51 32.30 11.68 -6.42
N GLY A 52 33.06 11.19 -5.42
CA GLY A 52 34.05 11.97 -4.69
C GLY A 52 33.45 12.92 -3.64
N THR A 53 32.21 12.71 -3.21
CA THR A 53 31.55 13.53 -2.18
C THR A 53 31.72 12.99 -0.76
N ARG A 54 32.22 11.75 -0.60
CA ARG A 54 32.54 11.10 0.67
C ARG A 54 33.93 10.46 0.61
N ASP A 55 34.61 10.41 1.77
CA ASP A 55 35.92 9.77 1.92
C ASP A 55 35.87 8.27 1.54
N PRO A 56 36.81 7.74 0.72
CA PRO A 56 36.85 6.35 0.31
C PRO A 56 37.31 5.36 1.39
N GLU A 57 37.76 5.80 2.54
CA GLU A 57 38.31 4.89 3.57
C GLU A 57 37.23 4.05 4.31
N PRO A 58 37.39 2.71 4.42
CA PRO A 58 38.45 1.87 3.82
C PRO A 58 38.30 1.75 2.30
N ARG A 59 39.42 1.72 1.57
CA ARG A 59 39.43 1.73 0.09
C ARG A 59 39.02 0.43 -0.57
N ARG A 60 39.12 -0.68 0.16
CA ARG A 60 38.68 -2.00 -0.32
C ARG A 60 37.49 -2.47 0.50
N ARG A 61 36.41 -2.85 -0.15
CA ARG A 61 35.20 -3.36 0.50
C ARG A 61 34.65 -4.57 -0.22
N ALA A 62 33.97 -5.47 0.49
CA ALA A 62 33.26 -6.58 -0.10
C ALA A 62 32.02 -6.91 0.74
N ASP A 63 30.96 -7.40 0.07
CA ASP A 63 29.74 -7.87 0.74
C ASP A 63 28.97 -8.90 -0.09
N THR A 64 27.81 -9.27 0.44
CA THR A 64 26.72 -9.88 -0.33
C THR A 64 25.54 -8.91 -0.26
N GLN A 65 25.27 -8.22 -1.37
CA GLN A 65 24.25 -7.18 -1.45
C GLN A 65 22.92 -7.73 -1.92
N LYS A 66 21.85 -7.47 -1.17
CA LYS A 66 20.47 -7.69 -1.61
C LYS A 66 20.12 -6.71 -2.72
N CYS A 67 19.74 -7.22 -3.89
CA CYS A 67 19.34 -6.43 -5.04
C CYS A 67 17.90 -6.73 -5.44
N LEU A 68 17.19 -5.70 -5.93
CA LEU A 68 15.82 -5.83 -6.42
C LEU A 68 15.69 -5.18 -7.81
N ARG A 69 15.36 -6.01 -8.84
CA ARG A 69 15.20 -5.56 -10.24
C ARG A 69 13.77 -5.76 -10.71
N VAL A 70 12.92 -4.76 -10.48
CA VAL A 70 11.46 -4.83 -10.74
C VAL A 70 10.89 -3.53 -11.32
N SER A 71 11.78 -2.62 -11.74
CA SER A 71 11.37 -1.34 -12.32
C SER A 71 12.53 -0.64 -13.03
N GLY A 72 12.20 0.28 -13.93
CA GLY A 72 13.18 1.11 -14.64
C GLY A 72 13.94 0.34 -15.73
N LYS A 73 15.23 0.68 -15.92
CA LYS A 73 16.11 0.09 -16.94
C LYS A 73 16.37 -1.40 -16.69
N HIS A 74 16.35 -1.82 -15.41
CA HIS A 74 16.55 -3.20 -14.99
C HIS A 74 15.25 -3.74 -14.39
N ASN A 75 14.48 -4.48 -15.17
CA ASN A 75 13.18 -5.03 -14.76
C ASN A 75 13.04 -6.47 -15.25
N ASP A 76 13.26 -7.40 -14.35
CA ASP A 76 13.24 -8.85 -14.63
C ASP A 76 11.91 -9.52 -14.21
N LEU A 77 10.90 -8.72 -13.83
CA LEU A 77 9.65 -9.22 -13.22
C LEU A 77 8.88 -10.21 -14.12
N GLU A 78 8.90 -10.01 -15.43
CA GLU A 78 8.12 -10.84 -16.35
C GLU A 78 8.81 -12.19 -16.66
N GLU A 79 10.13 -12.21 -16.66
CA GLU A 79 10.95 -13.40 -16.91
C GLU A 79 10.94 -14.37 -15.71
N VAL A 80 10.75 -13.82 -14.51
CA VAL A 80 10.78 -14.62 -13.26
C VAL A 80 9.76 -15.74 -13.27
N GLY A 81 10.26 -16.96 -13.06
CA GLY A 81 9.51 -18.21 -13.06
C GLY A 81 9.42 -18.87 -14.42
N HIS A 82 9.57 -18.12 -15.52
CA HIS A 82 9.49 -18.63 -16.90
C HIS A 82 10.83 -19.09 -17.44
N ASP A 83 11.91 -18.46 -17.00
CA ASP A 83 13.27 -18.92 -17.30
C ASP A 83 13.94 -19.57 -16.06
N THR A 84 15.24 -19.86 -16.17
CA THR A 84 15.98 -20.63 -15.16
C THR A 84 16.91 -19.79 -14.27
N TYR A 85 17.03 -18.46 -14.49
CA TYR A 85 18.07 -17.66 -13.85
C TYR A 85 17.72 -16.20 -13.52
N HIS A 86 16.58 -15.65 -13.94
CA HIS A 86 16.13 -14.32 -13.53
C HIS A 86 15.33 -14.35 -12.22
N HIS A 87 15.53 -13.33 -11.41
CA HIS A 87 14.90 -13.17 -10.11
C HIS A 87 14.49 -11.72 -9.87
N THR A 88 13.38 -11.52 -9.15
CA THR A 88 13.03 -10.17 -8.67
C THR A 88 14.01 -9.70 -7.61
N MET A 89 14.30 -10.57 -6.64
CA MET A 89 15.32 -10.38 -5.60
C MET A 89 16.43 -11.40 -5.76
N PHE A 90 17.67 -10.93 -5.80
CA PHE A 90 18.86 -11.78 -5.86
C PHE A 90 19.97 -11.21 -4.99
N GLU A 91 20.93 -12.04 -4.64
CA GLU A 91 22.14 -11.59 -3.98
C GLU A 91 23.24 -11.32 -5.01
N MET A 92 23.90 -10.19 -4.86
CA MET A 92 25.06 -9.80 -5.64
C MET A 92 26.29 -9.84 -4.74
N LEU A 93 27.19 -10.78 -4.96
CA LEU A 93 28.49 -10.81 -4.30
C LEU A 93 29.36 -9.72 -4.94
N GLY A 94 29.68 -8.70 -4.16
CA GLY A 94 30.38 -7.51 -4.63
C GLY A 94 31.74 -7.31 -3.99
N ASN A 95 32.70 -6.83 -4.77
CA ASN A 95 33.93 -6.27 -4.23
C ASN A 95 34.30 -4.95 -4.93
N TRP A 96 34.78 -4.02 -4.14
CA TRP A 96 35.06 -2.65 -4.57
C TRP A 96 36.47 -2.21 -4.26
N SER A 97 37.04 -1.43 -5.19
CA SER A 97 38.29 -0.69 -4.97
C SER A 97 38.10 0.78 -5.31
N PHE A 98 38.32 1.65 -4.33
CA PHE A 98 38.21 3.10 -4.48
C PHE A 98 39.61 3.71 -4.64
N GLY A 99 40.13 3.67 -5.89
CA GLY A 99 41.45 4.21 -6.21
C GLY A 99 42.63 3.46 -5.59
N ASP A 100 42.48 2.16 -5.26
CA ASP A 100 43.56 1.31 -4.76
C ASP A 100 44.09 0.40 -5.89
N TYR A 101 43.39 -0.69 -6.23
CA TYR A 101 43.68 -1.49 -7.42
C TYR A 101 42.66 -1.21 -8.52
N PHE A 102 43.03 -1.59 -9.77
CA PHE A 102 42.18 -1.41 -10.92
C PHE A 102 42.06 -2.71 -11.73
N LYS A 103 41.94 -2.68 -13.06
CA LYS A 103 41.61 -3.83 -13.92
C LYS A 103 42.45 -5.08 -13.66
N GLU A 104 43.78 -4.96 -13.63
CA GLU A 104 44.67 -6.10 -13.40
C GLU A 104 44.37 -6.81 -12.09
N GLY A 105 44.30 -6.05 -10.99
CA GLY A 105 44.02 -6.65 -9.70
C GLY A 105 42.62 -7.26 -9.60
N ALA A 106 41.59 -6.67 -10.25
CA ALA A 106 40.25 -7.20 -10.28
C ALA A 106 40.20 -8.53 -11.06
N ILE A 107 40.81 -8.59 -12.23
CA ILE A 107 40.88 -9.78 -13.10
C ILE A 107 41.65 -10.91 -12.42
N ASP A 108 42.82 -10.61 -11.84
CA ASP A 108 43.65 -11.61 -11.16
C ASP A 108 42.91 -12.22 -9.94
N MET A 109 42.23 -11.40 -9.12
CA MET A 109 41.46 -11.89 -7.98
C MET A 109 40.21 -12.68 -8.42
N ALA A 110 39.53 -12.23 -9.46
CA ALA A 110 38.37 -12.96 -9.99
C ALA A 110 38.76 -14.35 -10.52
N TRP A 111 39.85 -14.43 -11.26
CA TRP A 111 40.38 -15.71 -11.74
C TRP A 111 40.82 -16.63 -10.61
N GLU A 112 41.61 -16.11 -9.63
CA GLU A 112 42.05 -16.88 -8.46
C GLU A 112 40.86 -17.42 -7.69
N TYR A 113 39.80 -16.61 -7.49
CA TYR A 113 38.62 -17.07 -6.78
C TYR A 113 37.88 -18.20 -7.51
N LEU A 114 37.60 -18.02 -8.80
CA LEU A 114 36.84 -18.98 -9.58
C LEU A 114 37.63 -20.29 -9.83
N VAL A 115 38.90 -20.18 -10.19
CA VAL A 115 39.68 -21.32 -10.63
C VAL A 115 40.48 -21.97 -9.49
N ASP A 116 41.15 -21.15 -8.63
CA ASP A 116 42.01 -21.70 -7.58
C ASP A 116 41.26 -22.02 -6.30
N VAL A 117 40.20 -21.23 -5.96
CA VAL A 117 39.40 -21.45 -4.74
C VAL A 117 38.20 -22.36 -5.03
N LEU A 118 37.35 -21.98 -5.98
CA LEU A 118 36.11 -22.70 -6.29
C LEU A 118 36.32 -23.89 -7.22
N LYS A 119 37.49 -24.01 -7.89
CA LYS A 119 37.85 -25.13 -8.77
C LYS A 119 36.94 -25.28 -10.01
N LEU A 120 36.40 -24.17 -10.52
CA LEU A 120 35.74 -24.21 -11.81
C LEU A 120 36.75 -24.59 -12.90
N ASN A 121 36.27 -25.31 -13.91
CA ASN A 121 37.13 -25.74 -15.02
C ASN A 121 37.45 -24.56 -15.94
N PRO A 122 38.72 -24.17 -16.14
CA PRO A 122 39.11 -23.03 -16.99
C PRO A 122 38.65 -23.15 -18.44
N GLU A 123 38.53 -24.37 -18.98
CA GLU A 123 38.09 -24.63 -20.38
C GLU A 123 36.61 -24.29 -20.62
N ASP A 124 35.82 -24.15 -19.54
CA ASP A 124 34.40 -23.81 -19.59
C ASP A 124 34.16 -22.30 -19.37
N LEU A 125 35.23 -21.52 -19.10
CA LEU A 125 35.14 -20.09 -18.84
C LEU A 125 35.43 -19.27 -20.08
N TYR A 126 34.53 -18.34 -20.38
CA TYR A 126 34.66 -17.35 -21.45
C TYR A 126 34.54 -15.93 -20.83
N VAL A 127 35.29 -14.99 -21.39
CA VAL A 127 35.27 -13.60 -20.90
C VAL A 127 34.95 -12.64 -22.04
N THR A 128 34.21 -11.58 -21.68
CA THR A 128 33.95 -10.51 -22.65
C THR A 128 34.81 -9.29 -22.32
N VAL A 129 35.07 -8.47 -23.30
CA VAL A 129 35.70 -7.14 -23.14
C VAL A 129 34.95 -6.15 -24.01
N PHE A 130 34.82 -4.93 -23.53
CA PHE A 130 34.14 -3.86 -24.25
C PHE A 130 34.80 -3.60 -25.62
N GLU A 131 34.02 -3.68 -26.72
CA GLU A 131 34.50 -3.48 -28.06
C GLU A 131 34.74 -2.00 -28.44
N GLY A 132 34.33 -1.08 -27.59
CA GLY A 132 34.38 0.35 -27.85
C GLY A 132 33.05 0.95 -28.30
N SER A 133 32.94 2.27 -28.26
CA SER A 133 31.84 3.05 -28.82
C SER A 133 32.39 4.25 -29.58
N PRO A 134 32.48 4.15 -30.93
CA PRO A 134 32.96 5.27 -31.73
C PRO A 134 32.10 6.53 -31.59
N GLU A 135 30.81 6.37 -31.37
CA GLU A 135 29.88 7.48 -31.19
C GLU A 135 30.18 8.34 -29.91
N GLU A 136 30.70 7.69 -28.88
CA GLU A 136 31.08 8.37 -27.62
C GLU A 136 32.60 8.57 -27.49
N ASN A 137 33.37 8.26 -28.53
CA ASN A 137 34.86 8.31 -28.56
C ASN A 137 35.50 7.44 -27.45
N ILE A 138 34.90 6.30 -27.14
CA ILE A 138 35.45 5.34 -26.19
C ILE A 138 36.08 4.20 -27.00
N PRO A 139 37.40 3.95 -26.85
CA PRO A 139 38.08 2.85 -27.58
C PRO A 139 37.72 1.49 -26.99
N ARG A 140 38.03 0.43 -27.72
CA ARG A 140 38.04 -0.93 -27.21
C ARG A 140 38.88 -1.05 -25.94
N ASP A 141 38.47 -1.91 -25.01
CA ASP A 141 39.22 -2.13 -23.76
C ASP A 141 40.36 -3.15 -23.97
N ASP A 142 41.41 -2.74 -24.73
CA ASP A 142 42.58 -3.54 -24.99
C ASP A 142 43.40 -3.86 -23.71
N GLU A 143 43.23 -3.03 -22.67
CA GLU A 143 43.92 -3.24 -21.40
C GLU A 143 43.33 -4.46 -20.66
N ALA A 144 41.98 -4.56 -20.57
CA ALA A 144 41.32 -5.73 -20.00
C ALA A 144 41.62 -6.99 -20.81
N ALA A 145 41.58 -6.93 -22.17
CA ALA A 145 41.94 -8.05 -23.01
C ALA A 145 43.37 -8.57 -22.78
N LYS A 146 44.32 -7.65 -22.58
CA LYS A 146 45.72 -8.00 -22.25
C LYS A 146 45.85 -8.70 -20.89
N TYR A 147 45.10 -8.27 -19.91
CA TYR A 147 45.13 -8.92 -18.59
C TYR A 147 44.50 -10.31 -18.64
N TRP A 148 43.36 -10.45 -19.30
CA TRP A 148 42.72 -11.74 -19.52
C TRP A 148 43.60 -12.74 -20.31
N ALA A 149 44.37 -12.29 -21.28
CA ALA A 149 45.27 -13.16 -22.06
C ALA A 149 46.40 -13.83 -21.19
N LYS A 150 46.54 -13.42 -19.91
CA LYS A 150 47.39 -14.16 -18.97
C LYS A 150 46.73 -15.42 -18.40
N HIS A 151 45.40 -15.48 -18.45
CA HIS A 151 44.58 -16.47 -17.75
C HIS A 151 43.84 -17.40 -18.70
N VAL A 152 43.33 -16.86 -19.83
CA VAL A 152 42.54 -17.63 -20.82
C VAL A 152 43.17 -17.53 -22.19
N PRO A 153 42.95 -18.54 -23.06
CA PRO A 153 43.36 -18.47 -24.46
C PRO A 153 42.59 -17.37 -25.19
N GLU A 154 43.19 -16.86 -26.31
CA GLU A 154 42.65 -15.72 -27.06
C GLU A 154 41.25 -15.98 -27.60
N ASP A 155 40.92 -17.22 -27.97
CA ASP A 155 39.61 -17.63 -28.45
C ASP A 155 38.53 -17.68 -27.35
N HIS A 156 38.89 -17.55 -26.04
CA HIS A 156 37.97 -17.38 -24.94
C HIS A 156 37.75 -15.90 -24.57
N ILE A 157 38.44 -14.96 -25.27
CA ILE A 157 38.22 -13.51 -25.09
C ILE A 157 37.30 -13.02 -26.21
N ILE A 158 36.15 -12.48 -25.87
CA ILE A 158 35.07 -12.09 -26.78
C ILE A 158 34.85 -10.59 -26.70
N ASN A 159 34.67 -9.93 -27.87
CA ASN A 159 34.26 -8.53 -27.85
C ASN A 159 32.75 -8.45 -27.56
N GLY A 160 32.38 -7.65 -26.58
CA GLY A 160 30.99 -7.34 -26.25
C GLY A 160 30.64 -5.90 -26.63
N ASN A 161 29.42 -5.73 -27.08
CA ASN A 161 28.89 -4.43 -27.49
C ASN A 161 28.61 -3.53 -26.30
N LYS A 162 28.16 -2.27 -26.55
CA LYS A 162 27.85 -1.31 -25.49
C LYS A 162 26.72 -1.77 -24.57
N HIS A 163 25.74 -2.50 -25.08
CA HIS A 163 24.61 -2.98 -24.27
C HIS A 163 25.10 -3.96 -23.19
N ASP A 164 26.01 -4.85 -23.54
CA ASP A 164 26.46 -5.91 -22.66
C ASP A 164 27.69 -5.49 -21.82
N ASN A 165 28.64 -4.75 -22.44
CA ASN A 165 29.94 -4.46 -21.83
C ASN A 165 30.21 -2.99 -21.49
N PHE A 166 29.19 -2.14 -21.37
CA PHE A 166 29.30 -0.79 -20.83
C PHE A 166 28.20 -0.56 -19.79
N TRP A 167 28.58 -0.72 -18.53
CA TRP A 167 27.62 -0.66 -17.44
C TRP A 167 27.27 0.78 -17.07
N GLU A 168 25.99 1.05 -16.87
CA GLU A 168 25.45 2.35 -16.44
C GLU A 168 24.47 2.15 -15.27
N MET A 169 24.64 2.93 -14.21
CA MET A 169 23.79 2.85 -13.01
C MET A 169 22.31 3.17 -13.33
N GLY A 170 22.08 4.12 -14.23
CA GLY A 170 20.79 4.59 -14.70
C GLY A 170 20.97 5.55 -15.87
N ASP A 171 20.00 6.41 -16.13
CA ASP A 171 20.10 7.43 -17.19
C ASP A 171 21.18 8.47 -16.91
N THR A 172 21.56 8.64 -15.64
CA THR A 172 22.65 9.50 -15.17
C THR A 172 23.40 8.81 -14.03
N GLY A 173 24.66 9.15 -13.85
CA GLY A 173 25.49 8.66 -12.75
C GLY A 173 26.75 7.94 -13.18
N PRO A 174 27.45 7.27 -12.26
CA PRO A 174 28.67 6.51 -12.54
C PRO A 174 28.47 5.44 -13.60
N CYS A 175 29.46 5.31 -14.50
CA CYS A 175 29.43 4.33 -15.59
C CYS A 175 30.85 4.00 -16.06
N GLY A 176 31.01 2.92 -16.83
CA GLY A 176 32.26 2.54 -17.40
C GLY A 176 32.21 1.23 -18.16
N PRO A 177 33.27 0.91 -18.95
CA PRO A 177 33.37 -0.40 -19.59
C PRO A 177 33.42 -1.50 -18.56
N CYS A 178 32.94 -2.67 -18.95
CA CYS A 178 32.98 -3.84 -18.06
C CYS A 178 33.43 -5.10 -18.81
N SER A 179 33.75 -6.10 -18.03
CA SER A 179 34.17 -7.42 -18.51
C SER A 179 33.38 -8.49 -17.78
N GLU A 180 32.65 -9.30 -18.49
CA GLU A 180 31.83 -10.37 -17.96
C GLU A 180 32.58 -11.70 -18.00
N ILE A 181 32.30 -12.56 -17.04
CA ILE A 181 32.78 -13.96 -17.00
C ILE A 181 31.57 -14.85 -17.15
N HIS A 182 31.60 -15.67 -18.23
CA HIS A 182 30.55 -16.61 -18.58
C HIS A 182 31.03 -18.03 -18.33
N VAL A 183 30.09 -18.92 -17.95
CA VAL A 183 30.35 -20.35 -17.77
C VAL A 183 29.50 -21.15 -18.73
N ASP A 184 30.12 -22.04 -19.53
CA ASP A 184 29.45 -23.06 -20.31
C ASP A 184 29.22 -24.32 -19.46
N SER A 185 28.02 -24.41 -18.88
CA SER A 185 27.61 -25.50 -17.98
C SER A 185 27.12 -26.76 -18.70
N ARG A 186 27.16 -26.79 -20.04
CA ARG A 186 26.72 -27.95 -20.82
C ARG A 186 27.64 -29.15 -20.61
N THR A 187 27.02 -30.34 -20.53
CA THR A 187 27.80 -31.59 -20.48
C THR A 187 28.55 -31.81 -21.80
N PRO A 188 29.61 -32.66 -21.83
CA PRO A 188 30.31 -32.99 -23.09
C PRO A 188 29.38 -33.51 -24.17
N GLU A 189 28.34 -34.27 -23.79
CA GLU A 189 27.34 -34.80 -24.71
C GLU A 189 26.47 -33.67 -25.30
N GLN A 190 26.07 -32.72 -24.47
CA GLN A 190 25.30 -31.54 -24.90
C GLN A 190 26.13 -30.63 -25.82
N LYS A 191 27.42 -30.40 -25.49
CA LYS A 191 28.36 -29.66 -26.38
C LYS A 191 28.50 -30.35 -27.74
N ALA A 192 28.69 -31.66 -27.75
CA ALA A 192 28.77 -32.45 -28.97
C ALA A 192 27.46 -32.44 -29.79
N ALA A 193 26.30 -32.50 -29.12
CA ALA A 193 25.00 -32.54 -29.76
C ALA A 193 24.61 -31.18 -30.37
N SER A 194 24.98 -30.07 -29.73
CA SER A 194 24.67 -28.72 -30.20
C SER A 194 25.52 -28.30 -31.40
N GLY A 195 26.71 -28.87 -31.54
CA GLY A 195 27.70 -28.50 -32.56
C GLY A 195 28.23 -27.08 -32.47
N LYS A 196 27.88 -26.34 -31.41
CA LYS A 196 28.32 -24.97 -31.13
C LYS A 196 29.30 -24.94 -29.95
N THR A 197 30.32 -24.12 -30.05
CA THR A 197 31.25 -23.81 -28.96
C THR A 197 30.58 -22.92 -27.92
N GLY A 198 31.14 -22.85 -26.71
CA GLY A 198 30.68 -21.91 -25.69
C GLY A 198 30.82 -20.46 -26.16
N ARG A 199 31.91 -20.16 -26.91
CA ARG A 199 32.14 -18.85 -27.51
C ARG A 199 30.96 -18.35 -28.38
N GLU A 200 30.37 -19.25 -29.19
CA GLU A 200 29.26 -18.91 -30.07
C GLU A 200 27.94 -18.70 -29.36
N LEU A 201 27.87 -19.04 -28.06
CA LEU A 201 26.65 -18.97 -27.25
C LEU A 201 26.71 -17.86 -26.18
N VAL A 202 27.88 -17.28 -25.94
CA VAL A 202 28.02 -16.13 -25.05
C VAL A 202 27.12 -14.98 -25.54
N ASN A 203 26.29 -14.40 -24.64
CA ASN A 203 25.33 -13.33 -24.93
C ASN A 203 24.34 -13.66 -26.07
N GLN A 204 23.94 -14.95 -26.20
CA GLN A 204 22.96 -15.44 -27.19
C GLN A 204 21.72 -16.04 -26.49
N ASP A 205 21.42 -15.64 -25.25
CA ASP A 205 20.30 -16.14 -24.44
C ASP A 205 20.27 -17.66 -24.25
N ASP A 206 21.43 -18.31 -24.32
CA ASP A 206 21.51 -19.74 -24.04
C ASP A 206 21.46 -20.00 -22.54
N PRO A 207 20.46 -20.79 -22.06
CA PRO A 207 20.24 -20.96 -20.61
C PRO A 207 21.38 -21.74 -19.92
N GLN A 208 22.36 -22.26 -20.65
CA GLN A 208 23.47 -23.03 -20.12
C GLN A 208 24.85 -22.38 -20.33
N VAL A 209 24.90 -21.26 -21.05
CA VAL A 209 26.12 -20.44 -21.23
C VAL A 209 25.82 -19.07 -20.69
N ILE A 210 25.95 -18.91 -19.37
CA ILE A 210 25.46 -17.73 -18.66
C ILE A 210 26.58 -16.90 -18.04
N GLU A 211 26.37 -15.60 -17.99
CA GLU A 211 27.16 -14.67 -17.20
C GLU A 211 26.99 -15.00 -15.71
N ILE A 212 28.11 -15.15 -15.02
CA ILE A 212 28.12 -15.33 -13.56
C ILE A 212 28.70 -14.13 -12.82
N TRP A 213 29.62 -13.37 -13.45
CA TRP A 213 30.32 -12.26 -12.80
C TRP A 213 30.58 -11.12 -13.79
N ASN A 214 30.21 -9.90 -13.41
CA ASN A 214 30.53 -8.68 -14.15
C ASN A 214 31.56 -7.84 -13.39
N LEU A 215 32.69 -7.54 -14.03
CA LEU A 215 33.77 -6.67 -13.51
C LEU A 215 33.65 -5.30 -14.16
N VAL A 216 33.12 -4.32 -13.44
CA VAL A 216 32.90 -2.96 -13.94
C VAL A 216 34.08 -2.05 -13.61
N PHE A 217 34.62 -1.40 -14.63
CA PHE A 217 35.75 -0.47 -14.57
C PHE A 217 35.24 0.97 -14.61
N MET A 218 34.72 1.47 -13.47
CA MET A 218 34.14 2.78 -13.37
C MET A 218 35.17 3.88 -13.62
N GLN A 219 34.96 4.64 -14.68
CA GLN A 219 35.87 5.72 -15.11
C GLN A 219 35.12 7.02 -15.40
N PHE A 220 33.79 6.96 -15.61
CA PHE A 220 33.00 8.10 -16.06
C PHE A 220 31.77 8.31 -15.19
N ASN A 221 31.24 9.53 -15.28
CA ASN A 221 29.93 9.93 -14.77
C ASN A 221 29.10 10.44 -15.95
N ARG A 222 27.94 9.84 -16.22
CA ARG A 222 27.02 10.30 -17.26
C ARG A 222 26.18 11.45 -16.73
N LYS A 223 26.24 12.57 -17.43
CA LYS A 223 25.46 13.79 -17.11
C LYS A 223 24.05 13.72 -17.73
N ALA A 224 23.17 14.61 -17.29
CA ALA A 224 21.80 14.70 -17.78
C ALA A 224 21.70 15.08 -19.29
N ASP A 225 22.73 15.71 -19.84
CA ASP A 225 22.85 16.02 -21.28
C ASP A 225 23.41 14.84 -22.10
N GLY A 226 23.68 13.70 -21.48
CA GLY A 226 24.23 12.49 -22.08
C GLY A 226 25.77 12.50 -22.21
N SER A 227 26.46 13.58 -21.86
CA SER A 227 27.94 13.66 -21.92
C SER A 227 28.59 12.82 -20.81
N LEU A 228 29.83 12.39 -21.06
CA LEU A 228 30.65 11.62 -20.12
C LEU A 228 31.72 12.51 -19.52
N GLU A 229 31.75 12.61 -18.19
CA GLU A 229 32.81 13.27 -17.42
C GLU A 229 33.67 12.22 -16.72
N LYS A 230 35.00 12.37 -16.75
CA LYS A 230 35.89 11.44 -16.03
C LYS A 230 35.73 11.60 -14.52
N LEU A 231 35.66 10.46 -13.83
CA LEU A 231 35.69 10.42 -12.37
C LEU A 231 37.04 10.89 -11.83
N SER A 232 37.05 11.40 -10.61
CA SER A 232 38.26 11.87 -9.92
C SER A 232 39.23 10.71 -9.60
N MET A 233 38.71 9.47 -9.51
CA MET A 233 39.47 8.24 -9.30
C MET A 233 38.91 7.11 -10.14
N ASN A 234 39.75 6.13 -10.47
CA ASN A 234 39.31 4.87 -11.06
C ASN A 234 38.74 3.98 -9.97
N VAL A 235 37.54 3.40 -10.19
CA VAL A 235 36.87 2.54 -9.21
C VAL A 235 36.61 1.17 -9.84
N ILE A 236 36.89 0.15 -9.07
CA ILE A 236 36.42 -1.21 -9.35
C ILE A 236 35.09 -1.40 -8.65
N ASP A 237 34.09 -1.82 -9.42
CA ASP A 237 32.82 -2.33 -8.95
C ASP A 237 32.60 -3.70 -9.58
N THR A 238 32.37 -4.73 -8.81
CA THR A 238 32.07 -6.05 -9.36
C THR A 238 30.78 -6.59 -8.79
N GLY A 239 30.04 -7.30 -9.63
CA GLY A 239 28.81 -7.95 -9.24
C GLY A 239 28.75 -9.37 -9.78
N MET A 240 28.85 -10.36 -8.86
CA MET A 240 28.68 -11.76 -9.16
C MET A 240 27.30 -12.21 -8.71
N GLY A 241 26.52 -12.77 -9.63
CA GLY A 241 25.21 -13.34 -9.33
C GLY A 241 25.33 -14.55 -8.41
N PHE A 242 24.93 -14.38 -7.15
CA PHE A 242 25.07 -15.45 -6.15
C PHE A 242 24.31 -16.71 -6.54
N GLU A 243 23.05 -16.59 -6.90
CA GLU A 243 22.21 -17.73 -7.29
C GLU A 243 22.77 -18.45 -8.52
N ARG A 244 23.32 -17.69 -9.49
CA ARG A 244 23.99 -18.26 -10.67
C ARG A 244 25.26 -19.01 -10.28
N LEU A 245 26.07 -18.47 -9.36
CA LEU A 245 27.25 -19.13 -8.85
C LEU A 245 26.90 -20.42 -8.10
N VAL A 246 25.90 -20.36 -7.20
CA VAL A 246 25.43 -21.55 -6.45
C VAL A 246 24.98 -22.64 -7.43
N ARG A 247 24.24 -22.28 -8.47
CA ARG A 247 23.82 -23.20 -9.54
C ARG A 247 25.02 -23.94 -10.16
N MET A 248 26.08 -23.20 -10.53
CA MET A 248 27.31 -23.79 -11.11
C MET A 248 27.99 -24.72 -10.11
N MET A 249 28.15 -24.29 -8.87
CA MET A 249 28.83 -25.05 -7.83
C MET A 249 28.07 -26.31 -7.40
N GLN A 250 26.76 -26.33 -7.57
CA GLN A 250 25.90 -27.47 -7.27
C GLN A 250 25.60 -28.34 -8.50
N GLY A 251 26.13 -27.98 -9.68
CA GLY A 251 25.94 -28.74 -10.93
C GLY A 251 24.47 -28.78 -11.34
N LYS A 252 23.73 -27.69 -11.14
CA LYS A 252 22.33 -27.54 -11.53
C LYS A 252 22.17 -26.75 -12.81
N HIS A 253 21.04 -26.96 -13.50
CA HIS A 253 20.71 -26.25 -14.73
C HIS A 253 19.62 -25.19 -14.56
N SER A 254 19.12 -25.02 -13.32
CA SER A 254 18.21 -23.96 -12.92
C SER A 254 18.59 -23.44 -11.54
N ASN A 255 18.53 -22.13 -11.33
CA ASN A 255 18.71 -21.53 -10.00
C ASN A 255 17.67 -22.06 -9.00
N TYR A 256 16.45 -22.33 -9.48
CA TYR A 256 15.35 -22.85 -8.66
C TYR A 256 15.59 -24.27 -8.13
N ASP A 257 16.54 -25.04 -8.74
CA ASP A 257 16.89 -26.39 -8.33
C ASP A 257 18.02 -26.45 -7.29
N THR A 258 18.50 -25.28 -6.87
CA THR A 258 19.56 -25.15 -5.85
C THR A 258 18.99 -25.15 -4.43
N ASP A 259 19.86 -25.28 -3.45
CA ASP A 259 19.49 -25.20 -2.03
C ASP A 259 19.02 -23.80 -1.58
N VAL A 260 19.11 -22.79 -2.43
CA VAL A 260 18.53 -21.46 -2.19
C VAL A 260 17.01 -21.49 -2.29
N PHE A 261 16.45 -22.24 -3.24
CA PHE A 261 15.01 -22.27 -3.54
C PHE A 261 14.32 -23.57 -3.15
N GLN A 262 15.01 -24.72 -3.27
CA GLN A 262 14.41 -26.02 -3.05
C GLN A 262 13.74 -26.22 -1.68
N PRO A 263 14.25 -25.69 -0.55
CA PRO A 263 13.54 -25.77 0.72
C PRO A 263 12.19 -25.06 0.72
N ILE A 264 12.09 -23.90 0.03
CA ILE A 264 10.84 -23.13 -0.09
C ILE A 264 9.87 -23.88 -1.00
N ILE A 265 10.33 -24.32 -2.19
CA ILE A 265 9.52 -25.10 -3.16
C ILE A 265 9.02 -26.40 -2.50
N LYS A 266 9.84 -27.06 -1.70
CA LYS A 266 9.40 -28.24 -0.95
C LYS A 266 8.30 -27.92 0.05
N ALA A 267 8.42 -26.81 0.78
CA ALA A 267 7.35 -26.38 1.68
C ALA A 267 6.06 -26.05 0.91
N GLU A 268 6.16 -25.50 -0.30
CA GLU A 268 5.01 -25.29 -1.19
C GLU A 268 4.37 -26.62 -1.60
N GLN A 269 5.16 -27.63 -1.99
CA GLN A 269 4.67 -28.95 -2.32
C GLN A 269 3.95 -29.61 -1.12
N ASP A 270 4.53 -29.48 0.08
CA ASP A 270 3.96 -30.04 1.31
C ASP A 270 2.60 -29.41 1.67
N ILE A 271 2.41 -28.12 1.37
CA ILE A 271 1.16 -27.41 1.64
C ILE A 271 0.11 -27.69 0.54
N THR A 272 0.53 -27.69 -0.71
CA THR A 272 -0.38 -27.77 -1.87
C THR A 272 -0.71 -29.21 -2.24
N GLY A 273 0.16 -30.17 -1.91
CA GLY A 273 0.09 -31.54 -2.37
C GLY A 273 0.45 -31.73 -3.86
N LEU A 274 0.92 -30.68 -4.52
CA LEU A 274 1.34 -30.69 -5.93
C LEU A 274 2.84 -30.99 -6.02
N LYS A 275 3.28 -31.59 -7.13
CA LYS A 275 4.69 -31.90 -7.37
C LYS A 275 5.35 -30.81 -8.23
N TYR A 276 6.53 -30.37 -7.83
CA TYR A 276 7.46 -29.61 -8.65
C TYR A 276 8.39 -30.57 -9.39
N PHE A 277 8.66 -30.32 -10.65
CA PHE A 277 9.65 -31.05 -11.45
C PHE A 277 10.87 -30.18 -11.69
N THR A 278 12.05 -30.72 -11.36
CA THR A 278 13.33 -30.04 -11.64
C THR A 278 13.61 -29.96 -13.13
N PHE A 279 14.52 -29.08 -13.54
CA PHE A 279 14.94 -28.95 -14.92
C PHE A 279 15.42 -30.29 -15.53
N GLU A 280 16.15 -31.10 -14.77
CA GLU A 280 16.61 -32.43 -15.21
C GLU A 280 15.42 -33.39 -15.40
N GLU A 281 14.41 -33.38 -14.47
CA GLU A 281 13.21 -34.21 -14.62
C GLU A 281 12.37 -33.80 -15.84
N GLU A 282 12.21 -32.50 -16.08
CA GLU A 282 11.50 -31.94 -17.24
C GLU A 282 12.19 -32.32 -18.56
N THR A 283 13.52 -32.26 -18.59
CA THR A 283 14.31 -32.63 -19.77
C THR A 283 14.24 -34.13 -20.09
N GLN A 284 14.19 -34.98 -19.05
CA GLN A 284 14.09 -36.45 -19.24
C GLN A 284 12.67 -36.89 -19.61
N ASN A 285 11.66 -36.23 -19.10
CA ASN A 285 10.24 -36.57 -19.32
C ASN A 285 9.45 -35.26 -19.53
N PRO A 286 9.13 -34.93 -20.80
CA PRO A 286 8.34 -33.72 -21.10
C PRO A 286 7.04 -33.66 -20.25
N ILE A 287 6.83 -32.57 -19.56
CA ILE A 287 5.67 -32.35 -18.72
C ILE A 287 4.50 -31.75 -19.52
N SER A 288 3.28 -31.88 -19.01
CA SER A 288 2.11 -31.22 -19.59
C SER A 288 2.17 -29.71 -19.37
N LYS A 289 1.44 -28.93 -20.16
CA LYS A 289 1.35 -27.48 -19.94
C LYS A 289 0.79 -27.14 -18.56
N GLU A 290 -0.17 -27.90 -18.06
CA GLU A 290 -0.73 -27.72 -16.72
C GLU A 290 0.35 -27.92 -15.63
N GLN A 291 1.23 -28.91 -15.82
CA GLN A 291 2.34 -29.13 -14.90
C GLN A 291 3.42 -28.04 -15.01
N ASP A 292 3.66 -27.54 -16.21
CA ASP A 292 4.55 -26.40 -16.44
C ASP A 292 4.02 -25.13 -15.75
N ASP A 293 2.71 -24.84 -15.86
CA ASP A 293 2.06 -23.74 -15.16
C ASP A 293 2.19 -23.87 -13.62
N ILE A 294 2.11 -25.10 -13.07
CA ILE A 294 2.36 -25.38 -11.65
C ILE A 294 3.81 -25.09 -11.28
N ASN A 295 4.77 -25.55 -12.08
CA ASN A 295 6.20 -25.32 -11.85
C ASN A 295 6.53 -23.82 -11.87
N VAL A 296 6.02 -23.10 -12.86
CA VAL A 296 6.16 -21.63 -12.94
C VAL A 296 5.55 -20.96 -11.71
N ALA A 297 4.38 -21.38 -11.28
CA ALA A 297 3.72 -20.80 -10.11
C ALA A 297 4.54 -20.99 -8.82
N MET A 298 5.12 -22.16 -8.61
CA MET A 298 6.00 -22.42 -7.46
C MET A 298 7.28 -21.56 -7.53
N ARG A 299 7.91 -21.46 -8.71
CA ARG A 299 9.09 -20.59 -8.91
C ARG A 299 8.77 -19.13 -8.59
N VAL A 300 7.63 -18.62 -9.09
CA VAL A 300 7.15 -17.24 -8.83
C VAL A 300 6.88 -17.02 -7.34
N CYS A 301 6.20 -17.95 -6.69
CA CYS A 301 5.89 -17.82 -5.25
C CYS A 301 7.17 -17.82 -4.40
N ALA A 302 8.12 -18.73 -4.68
CA ALA A 302 9.38 -18.81 -3.96
C ALA A 302 10.25 -17.55 -4.15
N ASP A 303 10.36 -17.04 -5.39
CA ASP A 303 11.08 -15.80 -5.69
C ASP A 303 10.45 -14.59 -5.02
N HIS A 304 9.16 -14.40 -5.21
CA HIS A 304 8.45 -13.21 -4.71
C HIS A 304 8.33 -13.19 -3.18
N LEU A 305 8.28 -14.36 -2.54
CA LEU A 305 8.38 -14.47 -1.08
C LEU A 305 9.67 -13.84 -0.57
N ARG A 306 10.81 -14.11 -1.22
CA ARG A 306 12.11 -13.52 -0.88
C ARG A 306 12.04 -11.99 -1.03
N ALA A 307 11.65 -11.50 -2.21
CA ALA A 307 11.58 -10.07 -2.52
C ALA A 307 10.72 -9.29 -1.52
N VAL A 308 9.52 -9.80 -1.22
CA VAL A 308 8.58 -9.15 -0.29
C VAL A 308 9.08 -9.22 1.14
N SER A 309 9.57 -10.38 1.58
CA SER A 309 10.03 -10.57 2.96
C SER A 309 11.22 -9.68 3.29
N PHE A 310 12.22 -9.61 2.41
CA PHE A 310 13.37 -8.73 2.60
C PHE A 310 13.00 -7.25 2.54
N SER A 311 12.08 -6.86 1.65
CA SER A 311 11.60 -5.48 1.61
C SER A 311 10.91 -5.07 2.91
N ILE A 312 10.10 -5.96 3.49
CA ILE A 312 9.45 -5.72 4.79
C ILE A 312 10.49 -5.67 5.92
N ALA A 313 11.48 -6.59 5.90
CA ALA A 313 12.57 -6.60 6.88
C ALA A 313 13.38 -5.29 6.85
N ASP A 314 13.61 -4.73 5.66
CA ASP A 314 14.25 -3.43 5.45
C ASP A 314 13.33 -2.22 5.77
N GLY A 315 12.11 -2.47 6.27
CA GLY A 315 11.13 -1.47 6.71
C GLY A 315 10.24 -0.90 5.61
N GLN A 316 10.21 -1.49 4.42
CA GLN A 316 9.30 -1.08 3.36
C GLN A 316 8.05 -1.95 3.35
N LEU A 317 6.94 -1.40 3.85
CA LEU A 317 5.65 -2.09 3.81
C LEU A 317 4.98 -1.94 2.44
N PRO A 318 4.18 -2.94 2.01
CA PRO A 318 3.28 -2.80 0.86
C PRO A 318 2.35 -1.58 1.04
N SER A 319 2.19 -0.77 -0.01
CA SER A 319 1.34 0.43 0.05
C SER A 319 0.73 0.77 -1.31
N ASN A 320 0.03 1.91 -1.42
CA ASN A 320 -0.58 2.36 -2.67
C ASN A 320 0.31 3.32 -3.49
N ALA A 321 1.54 3.58 -3.05
CA ALA A 321 2.41 4.56 -3.71
C ALA A 321 3.89 4.16 -3.65
N LYS A 322 4.68 4.69 -4.59
CA LYS A 322 6.14 4.56 -4.65
C LYS A 322 6.63 3.10 -4.50
N ALA A 323 7.72 2.89 -3.78
CA ALA A 323 8.30 1.56 -3.55
C ALA A 323 7.29 0.56 -2.96
N GLY A 324 6.47 0.98 -2.00
CA GLY A 324 5.46 0.11 -1.39
C GLY A 324 4.41 -0.40 -2.37
N TYR A 325 4.08 0.37 -3.41
CA TYR A 325 3.19 -0.08 -4.49
C TYR A 325 3.82 -1.22 -5.31
N VAL A 326 5.10 -1.09 -5.63
CA VAL A 326 5.83 -2.14 -6.36
C VAL A 326 5.89 -3.43 -5.54
N ILE A 327 6.23 -3.33 -4.24
CA ILE A 327 6.25 -4.50 -3.33
C ILE A 327 4.86 -5.15 -3.22
N ARG A 328 3.81 -4.34 -3.13
CA ARG A 328 2.42 -4.85 -3.15
C ARG A 328 2.09 -5.57 -4.45
N ARG A 329 2.54 -5.06 -5.60
CA ARG A 329 2.34 -5.68 -6.92
C ARG A 329 3.03 -7.05 -7.01
N ILE A 330 4.27 -7.16 -6.53
CA ILE A 330 5.01 -8.42 -6.47
C ILE A 330 4.26 -9.45 -5.62
N LEU A 331 3.83 -9.06 -4.41
CA LEU A 331 3.06 -9.93 -3.52
C LEU A 331 1.77 -10.41 -4.18
N ARG A 332 1.00 -9.50 -4.76
CA ARG A 332 -0.26 -9.83 -5.43
C ARG A 332 -0.06 -10.72 -6.67
N ARG A 333 1.07 -10.60 -7.38
CA ARG A 333 1.43 -11.49 -8.47
C ARG A 333 1.60 -12.92 -7.94
N ALA A 334 2.35 -13.11 -6.86
CA ALA A 334 2.52 -14.43 -6.24
C ALA A 334 1.20 -15.02 -5.73
N VAL A 335 0.39 -14.24 -5.01
CA VAL A 335 -0.94 -14.67 -4.52
C VAL A 335 -1.84 -15.13 -5.66
N ARG A 336 -1.81 -14.42 -6.78
CA ARG A 336 -2.56 -14.81 -7.97
C ARG A 336 -2.08 -16.14 -8.56
N TYR A 337 -0.76 -16.33 -8.70
CA TYR A 337 -0.22 -17.60 -9.18
C TYR A 337 -0.61 -18.76 -8.26
N ALA A 338 -0.52 -18.55 -6.95
CA ALA A 338 -0.97 -19.53 -5.95
C ALA A 338 -2.47 -19.82 -6.07
N TYR A 339 -3.30 -18.80 -6.24
CA TYR A 339 -4.75 -18.94 -6.41
C TYR A 339 -5.13 -19.69 -7.70
N THR A 340 -4.50 -19.33 -8.82
CA THR A 340 -4.87 -19.82 -10.15
C THR A 340 -4.33 -21.22 -10.41
N PHE A 341 -3.06 -21.47 -10.11
CA PHE A 341 -2.36 -22.68 -10.53
C PHE A 341 -2.08 -23.66 -9.38
N LEU A 342 -1.95 -23.16 -8.13
CA LEU A 342 -1.72 -24.04 -6.97
C LEU A 342 -3.00 -24.30 -6.15
N GLY A 343 -4.15 -23.78 -6.59
CA GLY A 343 -5.44 -24.00 -5.96
C GLY A 343 -5.61 -23.37 -4.57
N GLN A 344 -4.73 -22.45 -4.17
CA GLN A 344 -4.74 -21.85 -2.85
C GLN A 344 -5.77 -20.71 -2.77
N LYS A 345 -6.92 -21.00 -2.18
CA LYS A 345 -8.04 -20.02 -2.03
C LYS A 345 -7.93 -19.16 -0.77
N ASP A 346 -7.14 -19.60 0.20
CA ASP A 346 -6.83 -18.90 1.44
C ASP A 346 -5.36 -18.48 1.46
N GLY A 347 -4.98 -17.57 2.38
CA GLY A 347 -3.60 -17.12 2.52
C GLY A 347 -2.60 -18.27 2.63
N PHE A 348 -1.56 -18.21 1.83
CA PHE A 348 -0.61 -19.28 1.58
C PHE A 348 0.85 -18.87 1.79
N LEU A 349 1.29 -17.72 1.19
CA LEU A 349 2.69 -17.29 1.20
C LEU A 349 3.21 -17.03 2.62
N TYR A 350 2.38 -16.47 3.50
CA TYR A 350 2.80 -16.20 4.88
C TYR A 350 3.22 -17.48 5.63
N LYS A 351 2.73 -18.65 5.23
CA LYS A 351 3.09 -19.96 5.82
C LYS A 351 4.51 -20.39 5.45
N LEU A 352 5.06 -19.85 4.36
CA LEU A 352 6.40 -20.14 3.85
C LEU A 352 7.48 -19.27 4.52
N VAL A 353 7.10 -18.16 5.18
CA VAL A 353 8.03 -17.22 5.84
C VAL A 353 8.96 -17.94 6.84
N PRO A 354 8.50 -18.86 7.71
CA PRO A 354 9.39 -19.56 8.62
C PRO A 354 10.49 -20.36 7.90
N THR A 355 10.17 -20.97 6.75
CA THR A 355 11.16 -21.70 5.93
C THR A 355 12.20 -20.74 5.38
N LEU A 356 11.80 -19.62 4.80
CA LEU A 356 12.72 -18.59 4.32
C LEU A 356 13.64 -18.08 5.42
N VAL A 357 13.09 -17.79 6.61
CA VAL A 357 13.87 -17.32 7.77
C VAL A 357 14.86 -18.38 8.25
N HIS A 358 14.49 -19.66 8.19
CA HIS A 358 15.40 -20.77 8.52
C HIS A 358 16.60 -20.80 7.56
N GLU A 359 16.37 -20.69 6.26
CA GLU A 359 17.40 -20.84 5.23
C GLU A 359 18.32 -19.61 5.12
N MET A 360 17.77 -18.39 5.22
CA MET A 360 18.50 -17.16 4.97
C MET A 360 18.77 -16.29 6.21
N GLY A 361 18.12 -16.58 7.32
CA GLY A 361 18.18 -15.73 8.51
C GLY A 361 19.52 -15.71 9.24
N ASP A 362 20.44 -16.65 8.98
CA ASP A 362 21.82 -16.60 9.52
C ASP A 362 22.68 -15.60 8.74
N ALA A 363 22.49 -15.52 7.44
CA ALA A 363 23.16 -14.56 6.58
C ALA A 363 22.57 -13.14 6.70
N PHE A 364 21.27 -13.05 6.98
CA PHE A 364 20.49 -11.83 7.06
C PHE A 364 19.68 -11.78 8.37
N PRO A 365 20.29 -11.36 9.48
CA PRO A 365 19.66 -11.38 10.82
C PRO A 365 18.34 -10.61 10.91
N GLU A 366 18.14 -9.59 10.05
CA GLU A 366 16.92 -8.81 9.98
C GLU A 366 15.68 -9.65 9.67
N LEU A 367 15.81 -10.76 8.92
CA LEU A 367 14.72 -11.69 8.67
C LEU A 367 14.24 -12.36 9.96
N LYS A 368 15.18 -12.79 10.82
CA LYS A 368 14.85 -13.38 12.13
C LYS A 368 14.21 -12.36 13.06
N ALA A 369 14.81 -11.17 13.13
CA ALA A 369 14.32 -10.08 13.99
C ALA A 369 12.89 -9.64 13.60
N GLN A 370 12.56 -9.66 12.30
CA GLN A 370 11.27 -9.18 11.78
C GLN A 370 10.31 -10.30 11.34
N GLN A 371 10.59 -11.57 11.65
CA GLN A 371 9.79 -12.71 11.18
C GLN A 371 8.31 -12.56 11.47
N GLN A 372 7.94 -12.13 12.67
CA GLN A 372 6.53 -11.95 13.05
C GLN A 372 5.86 -10.84 12.24
N LEU A 373 6.57 -9.73 12.03
CA LEU A 373 6.13 -8.62 11.21
C LEU A 373 5.87 -9.09 9.77
N ILE A 374 6.87 -9.73 9.16
CA ILE A 374 6.81 -10.24 7.79
C ILE A 374 5.60 -11.16 7.62
N THR A 375 5.45 -12.14 8.51
CA THR A 375 4.35 -13.12 8.48
C THR A 375 2.98 -12.44 8.55
N LYS A 376 2.81 -11.48 9.48
CA LYS A 376 1.54 -10.78 9.66
C LYS A 376 1.21 -9.86 8.48
N VAL A 377 2.19 -9.10 7.98
CA VAL A 377 1.99 -8.19 6.84
C VAL A 377 1.63 -8.96 5.58
N ILE A 378 2.35 -10.03 5.27
CA ILE A 378 2.05 -10.88 4.11
C ILE A 378 0.64 -11.45 4.26
N LYS A 379 0.30 -12.02 5.41
CA LYS A 379 -1.04 -12.59 5.66
C LYS A 379 -2.16 -11.58 5.45
N GLU A 380 -2.05 -10.38 6.02
CA GLU A 380 -3.07 -9.32 5.86
C GLU A 380 -3.24 -8.87 4.41
N GLU A 381 -2.14 -8.72 3.67
CA GLU A 381 -2.19 -8.37 2.25
C GLU A 381 -2.78 -9.51 1.40
N GLU A 382 -2.45 -10.77 1.69
CA GLU A 382 -3.04 -11.95 1.05
C GLU A 382 -4.55 -12.00 1.30
N ASP A 383 -4.97 -11.96 2.57
CA ASP A 383 -6.38 -12.03 2.97
C ASP A 383 -7.19 -10.87 2.37
N SER A 384 -6.60 -9.67 2.34
CA SER A 384 -7.23 -8.50 1.73
C SER A 384 -7.36 -8.63 0.21
N PHE A 385 -6.32 -9.12 -0.46
CA PHE A 385 -6.31 -9.26 -1.91
C PHE A 385 -7.21 -10.41 -2.38
N LEU A 386 -7.22 -11.55 -1.69
CA LEU A 386 -8.08 -12.69 -2.00
C LEU A 386 -9.56 -12.32 -1.95
N ARG A 387 -9.98 -11.48 -0.99
CA ARG A 387 -11.37 -10.95 -0.94
C ARG A 387 -11.71 -10.09 -2.16
N THR A 388 -10.77 -9.32 -2.68
CA THR A 388 -10.93 -8.49 -3.89
C THR A 388 -10.76 -9.30 -5.15
N LEU A 389 -9.87 -10.28 -5.14
CA LEU A 389 -9.55 -11.15 -6.27
C LEU A 389 -10.78 -11.95 -6.71
N ASP A 390 -11.44 -12.63 -5.78
CA ASP A 390 -12.65 -13.41 -6.05
C ASP A 390 -13.77 -12.55 -6.66
N LYS A 391 -14.00 -11.37 -6.08
CA LYS A 391 -14.98 -10.40 -6.60
C LYS A 391 -14.58 -9.81 -7.95
N GLY A 392 -13.30 -9.51 -8.13
CA GLY A 392 -12.75 -8.98 -9.40
C GLY A 392 -12.86 -9.99 -10.53
N ILE A 393 -12.49 -11.24 -10.30
CA ILE A 393 -12.64 -12.35 -11.25
C ILE A 393 -14.11 -12.51 -11.63
N SER A 394 -15.02 -12.60 -10.66
CA SER A 394 -16.46 -12.75 -10.91
C SER A 394 -17.05 -11.61 -11.76
N LEU A 395 -16.59 -10.36 -11.54
CA LEU A 395 -17.01 -9.20 -12.34
C LEU A 395 -16.45 -9.26 -13.75
N LEU A 396 -15.18 -9.68 -13.89
CA LEU A 396 -14.52 -9.81 -15.18
C LEU A 396 -15.13 -10.93 -16.01
N ASP A 397 -15.42 -12.09 -15.41
CA ASP A 397 -16.10 -13.21 -16.07
C ASP A 397 -17.46 -12.79 -16.62
N LYS A 398 -18.22 -12.02 -15.82
CA LYS A 398 -19.49 -11.46 -16.28
C LYS A 398 -19.31 -10.49 -17.46
N ALA A 399 -18.31 -9.61 -17.40
CA ALA A 399 -18.01 -8.67 -18.47
C ALA A 399 -17.59 -9.40 -19.76
N MET A 400 -16.75 -10.44 -19.65
CA MET A 400 -16.36 -11.27 -20.79
C MET A 400 -17.54 -12.05 -21.39
N ALA A 401 -18.43 -12.59 -20.55
CA ALA A 401 -19.66 -13.23 -21.01
C ALA A 401 -20.58 -12.27 -21.79
N ASP A 402 -20.74 -11.03 -21.28
CA ASP A 402 -21.52 -9.99 -21.95
C ASP A 402 -20.87 -9.56 -23.27
N LEU A 403 -19.55 -9.44 -23.35
CA LEU A 403 -18.82 -9.15 -24.58
C LEU A 403 -18.94 -10.27 -25.59
N LYS A 404 -18.83 -11.52 -25.18
CA LYS A 404 -19.01 -12.71 -26.02
C LYS A 404 -20.42 -12.76 -26.62
N ALA A 405 -21.45 -12.42 -25.83
CA ALA A 405 -22.82 -12.33 -26.31
C ALA A 405 -23.02 -11.23 -27.36
N GLN A 406 -22.20 -10.16 -27.30
CA GLN A 406 -22.20 -9.06 -28.28
C GLN A 406 -21.27 -9.29 -29.47
N GLY A 407 -20.55 -10.42 -29.53
CA GLY A 407 -19.56 -10.72 -30.59
C GLY A 407 -18.33 -9.83 -30.53
N LYS A 408 -18.00 -9.26 -29.36
CA LYS A 408 -16.83 -8.42 -29.11
C LYS A 408 -15.76 -9.22 -28.37
N ASN A 409 -14.48 -8.87 -28.58
CA ASN A 409 -13.35 -9.53 -27.93
C ASN A 409 -12.41 -8.55 -27.20
N GLN A 410 -12.82 -7.29 -27.01
CA GLN A 410 -12.03 -6.28 -26.31
C GLN A 410 -12.83 -5.71 -25.14
N LEU A 411 -12.22 -5.74 -23.95
CA LEU A 411 -12.75 -5.12 -22.74
C LEU A 411 -12.49 -3.61 -22.79
N ASP A 412 -13.54 -2.84 -22.53
CA ASP A 412 -13.51 -1.38 -22.46
C ASP A 412 -12.56 -0.91 -21.34
N GLY A 413 -11.65 0.02 -21.65
CA GLY A 413 -10.72 0.59 -20.69
C GLY A 413 -11.36 1.29 -19.50
N VAL A 414 -12.59 1.83 -19.63
CA VAL A 414 -13.34 2.38 -18.49
C VAL A 414 -13.76 1.28 -17.50
N GLN A 415 -14.12 0.10 -18.01
CA GLN A 415 -14.45 -1.05 -17.16
C GLN A 415 -13.19 -1.59 -16.48
N ALA A 416 -12.08 -1.69 -17.20
CA ALA A 416 -10.77 -2.08 -16.63
C ALA A 416 -10.32 -1.07 -15.57
N PHE A 417 -10.46 0.23 -15.82
CA PHE A 417 -10.15 1.28 -14.85
C PHE A 417 -11.05 1.20 -13.60
N ARG A 418 -12.33 0.87 -13.75
CA ARG A 418 -13.24 0.67 -12.62
C ARG A 418 -12.83 -0.55 -11.76
N LEU A 419 -12.40 -1.65 -12.38
CA LEU A 419 -11.85 -2.80 -11.66
C LEU A 419 -10.61 -2.38 -10.85
N PHE A 420 -9.74 -1.58 -11.44
CA PHE A 420 -8.54 -1.06 -10.79
C PHE A 420 -8.86 -0.08 -9.65
N ASP A 421 -9.60 1.00 -9.94
CA ASP A 421 -9.81 2.12 -9.02
C ASP A 421 -10.76 1.77 -7.86
N THR A 422 -11.87 1.06 -8.16
CA THR A 422 -12.91 0.77 -7.18
C THR A 422 -12.68 -0.53 -6.42
N TYR A 423 -12.14 -1.54 -7.09
CA TYR A 423 -12.00 -2.89 -6.52
C TYR A 423 -10.54 -3.26 -6.23
N GLY A 424 -9.58 -2.40 -6.58
CA GLY A 424 -8.16 -2.67 -6.39
C GLY A 424 -7.64 -3.86 -7.20
N PHE A 425 -8.33 -4.19 -8.31
CA PHE A 425 -7.98 -5.28 -9.20
C PHE A 425 -6.98 -4.78 -10.25
N PRO A 426 -5.71 -5.23 -10.23
CA PRO A 426 -4.67 -4.67 -11.07
C PRO A 426 -4.94 -4.82 -12.58
N LEU A 427 -4.47 -3.86 -13.39
CA LEU A 427 -4.65 -3.89 -14.84
C LEU A 427 -3.98 -5.11 -15.47
N ASP A 428 -2.74 -5.38 -15.11
CA ASP A 428 -1.96 -6.52 -15.60
C ASP A 428 -2.66 -7.86 -15.34
N LEU A 429 -3.35 -7.97 -14.22
CA LEU A 429 -4.20 -9.13 -13.90
C LEU A 429 -5.45 -9.17 -14.79
N THR A 430 -6.09 -8.03 -15.03
CA THR A 430 -7.24 -7.92 -15.94
C THR A 430 -6.83 -8.34 -17.36
N GLU A 431 -5.69 -7.84 -17.84
CA GLU A 431 -5.14 -8.16 -19.18
C GLU A 431 -4.84 -9.64 -19.34
N LEU A 432 -4.22 -10.23 -18.32
CA LEU A 432 -3.86 -11.63 -18.38
C LEU A 432 -5.10 -12.54 -18.41
N ILE A 433 -6.08 -12.32 -17.53
CA ILE A 433 -7.33 -13.12 -17.53
C ILE A 433 -8.08 -12.91 -18.84
N CYS A 434 -8.12 -11.69 -19.36
CA CYS A 434 -8.68 -11.43 -20.68
C CYS A 434 -7.97 -12.22 -21.77
N ARG A 435 -6.63 -12.22 -21.80
CA ARG A 435 -5.81 -12.95 -22.79
C ARG A 435 -6.02 -14.46 -22.72
N GLU A 436 -6.03 -15.03 -21.52
CA GLU A 436 -6.29 -16.45 -21.29
C GLU A 436 -7.67 -16.89 -21.82
N ASN A 437 -8.65 -15.98 -21.84
CA ASN A 437 -9.99 -16.21 -22.36
C ASN A 437 -10.22 -15.72 -23.81
N GLY A 438 -9.15 -15.28 -24.51
CA GLY A 438 -9.21 -14.82 -25.91
C GLY A 438 -9.75 -13.39 -26.07
N PHE A 439 -9.67 -12.57 -25.03
CA PHE A 439 -10.02 -11.16 -25.04
C PHE A 439 -8.77 -10.27 -24.93
N THR A 440 -8.91 -9.02 -25.34
CA THR A 440 -7.91 -7.94 -25.14
C THR A 440 -8.50 -6.86 -24.24
N VAL A 441 -7.66 -5.96 -23.73
CA VAL A 441 -8.08 -4.79 -22.95
C VAL A 441 -7.74 -3.52 -23.72
N ASP A 442 -8.59 -2.50 -23.66
CA ASP A 442 -8.32 -1.17 -24.20
C ASP A 442 -7.44 -0.38 -23.22
N GLU A 443 -6.12 -0.57 -23.34
CA GLU A 443 -5.12 0.09 -22.48
C GLU A 443 -5.05 1.60 -22.74
N GLU A 444 -5.27 2.06 -23.98
CA GLU A 444 -5.25 3.51 -24.28
C GLU A 444 -6.35 4.22 -23.50
N GLN A 445 -7.56 3.69 -23.54
CA GLN A 445 -8.67 4.24 -22.80
C GLN A 445 -8.49 4.12 -21.28
N PHE A 446 -7.95 3.03 -20.78
CA PHE A 446 -7.57 2.89 -19.36
C PHE A 446 -6.60 3.99 -18.94
N ASN A 447 -5.54 4.22 -19.72
CA ASN A 447 -4.53 5.25 -19.47
C ASN A 447 -5.12 6.67 -19.49
N VAL A 448 -6.08 6.94 -20.37
CA VAL A 448 -6.83 8.21 -20.38
C VAL A 448 -7.60 8.42 -19.07
N GLU A 449 -8.28 7.41 -18.55
CA GLU A 449 -9.01 7.51 -17.27
C GLU A 449 -8.05 7.66 -16.09
N MET A 450 -6.93 6.94 -16.10
CA MET A 450 -5.86 7.10 -15.12
C MET A 450 -5.27 8.51 -15.13
N GLN A 451 -5.05 9.07 -16.32
CA GLN A 451 -4.54 10.43 -16.47
C GLN A 451 -5.55 11.47 -15.96
N LYS A 452 -6.84 11.31 -16.26
CA LYS A 452 -7.90 12.16 -15.71
C LYS A 452 -7.96 12.13 -14.18
N GLN A 453 -7.70 10.99 -13.56
CA GLN A 453 -7.60 10.87 -12.10
C GLN A 453 -6.39 11.64 -11.57
N LYS A 454 -5.22 11.47 -12.20
CA LYS A 454 -3.97 12.19 -11.86
C LYS A 454 -4.12 13.70 -12.04
N GLU A 455 -4.77 14.15 -13.11
CA GLU A 455 -5.00 15.57 -13.38
C GLU A 455 -5.98 16.19 -12.39
N ARG A 456 -7.05 15.49 -11.99
CA ARG A 456 -7.92 15.92 -10.88
C ARG A 456 -7.15 16.12 -9.59
N ALA A 457 -6.20 15.25 -9.28
CA ALA A 457 -5.32 15.37 -8.12
C ALA A 457 -4.29 16.52 -8.28
N ARG A 458 -3.72 16.71 -9.49
CA ARG A 458 -2.75 17.78 -9.80
C ARG A 458 -3.37 19.18 -9.83
N ASN A 459 -4.54 19.35 -10.45
CA ASN A 459 -5.25 20.62 -10.57
C ASN A 459 -5.72 21.18 -9.21
N ALA A 460 -5.78 20.32 -8.20
CA ALA A 460 -6.02 20.72 -6.82
C ALA A 460 -4.79 21.41 -6.15
N ALA A 461 -3.59 21.26 -6.70
CA ALA A 461 -2.33 21.66 -6.08
C ALA A 461 -1.48 22.69 -6.88
N ALA A 462 -1.98 23.23 -8.01
CA ALA A 462 -1.22 24.16 -8.83
C ALA A 462 -1.01 25.51 -8.10
N VAL A 463 0.24 25.88 -7.89
CA VAL A 463 0.71 27.15 -7.30
C VAL A 463 1.66 27.82 -8.31
N GLU A 464 1.40 29.08 -8.63
CA GLU A 464 2.29 29.90 -9.46
C GLU A 464 3.06 30.88 -8.59
N ASN A 465 4.38 30.80 -8.57
CA ASN A 465 5.27 31.66 -7.81
C ASN A 465 5.95 32.67 -8.75
N SER A 466 6.03 33.96 -8.33
CA SER A 466 6.93 34.91 -8.96
C SER A 466 8.38 34.67 -8.49
N ASP A 467 9.34 35.31 -9.16
CA ASP A 467 10.73 35.39 -8.68
C ASP A 467 10.82 36.14 -7.35
N TRP A 468 11.86 35.83 -6.56
CA TRP A 468 12.16 36.53 -5.32
C TRP A 468 12.63 37.96 -5.57
N THR A 469 12.08 38.93 -4.85
CA THR A 469 12.57 40.30 -4.75
C THR A 469 13.43 40.41 -3.52
N GLU A 470 14.73 40.55 -3.72
CA GLU A 470 15.72 40.71 -2.63
C GLU A 470 15.69 42.16 -2.12
N LEU A 471 15.60 42.34 -0.80
CA LEU A 471 15.68 43.64 -0.12
C LEU A 471 17.08 43.86 0.49
N GLN A 472 17.61 42.82 1.13
CA GLN A 472 18.95 42.80 1.69
C GLN A 472 19.57 41.40 1.66
N ALA A 473 20.87 41.32 1.59
CA ALA A 473 21.61 40.09 1.67
C ALA A 473 21.71 39.62 3.13
N GLY A 474 21.52 38.33 3.38
CA GLY A 474 21.65 37.75 4.72
C GLY A 474 21.23 36.31 4.75
N GLU A 475 21.58 35.60 5.83
CA GLU A 475 21.11 34.25 6.14
C GLU A 475 20.06 34.33 7.23
N GLN A 476 19.06 33.43 7.17
CA GLN A 476 18.01 33.34 8.17
C GLN A 476 18.50 32.60 9.40
N GLN A 477 18.28 33.16 10.59
CA GLN A 477 18.47 32.48 11.86
C GLN A 477 17.12 32.11 12.46
N PHE A 478 16.95 30.83 12.84
CA PHE A 478 15.78 30.39 13.61
C PHE A 478 16.04 30.55 15.12
N VAL A 479 15.23 31.38 15.78
CA VAL A 479 15.34 31.68 17.22
C VAL A 479 14.14 31.16 18.04
N GLY A 480 13.21 30.43 17.38
CA GLY A 480 11.90 30.07 17.94
C GLY A 480 11.92 28.98 19.01
N TYR A 481 13.06 28.37 19.32
CA TYR A 481 13.15 27.49 20.49
C TYR A 481 13.22 28.27 21.81
N ASP A 482 13.74 29.50 21.76
CA ASP A 482 14.03 30.30 22.93
C ASP A 482 13.14 31.55 23.02
N TYR A 483 12.65 32.05 21.87
CA TYR A 483 11.88 33.27 21.78
C TYR A 483 10.55 33.07 21.05
N THR A 484 9.52 33.76 21.49
CA THR A 484 8.21 33.88 20.82
C THR A 484 8.02 35.27 20.18
N GLU A 485 8.88 36.23 20.52
CA GLU A 485 8.96 37.58 19.97
C GLU A 485 10.39 37.91 19.67
N TYR A 486 10.65 38.48 18.49
CA TYR A 486 12.01 38.86 18.08
C TYR A 486 12.02 39.97 17.02
N ASN A 487 12.97 40.94 17.12
CA ASN A 487 13.15 41.95 16.11
C ASN A 487 13.77 41.37 14.85
N CYS A 488 13.24 41.72 13.69
CA CYS A 488 13.66 41.17 12.41
C CYS A 488 13.53 42.17 11.25
N HIS A 489 14.20 41.86 10.16
CA HIS A 489 14.06 42.51 8.86
C HIS A 489 13.66 41.48 7.81
N ILE A 490 12.91 41.93 6.78
CA ILE A 490 12.60 41.11 5.63
C ILE A 490 13.81 41.06 4.70
N LEU A 491 14.39 39.88 4.48
CA LEU A 491 15.49 39.68 3.53
C LEU A 491 14.99 39.74 2.08
N ARG A 492 13.89 39.07 1.82
CA ARG A 492 13.27 38.93 0.50
C ARG A 492 11.81 38.57 0.58
N TYR A 493 11.09 38.81 -0.51
CA TYR A 493 9.70 38.41 -0.66
C TYR A 493 9.37 38.00 -2.09
N ARG A 494 8.28 37.23 -2.27
CA ARG A 494 7.70 36.93 -3.58
C ARG A 494 6.19 36.93 -3.53
N LYS A 495 5.55 37.13 -4.69
CA LYS A 495 4.10 37.00 -4.86
C LYS A 495 3.78 35.57 -5.27
N VAL A 496 2.70 35.03 -4.70
CA VAL A 496 2.23 33.68 -4.99
C VAL A 496 0.75 33.74 -5.35
N THR A 497 0.38 33.00 -6.42
CA THR A 497 -1.01 32.89 -6.85
C THR A 497 -1.45 31.45 -6.78
N GLN A 498 -2.50 31.18 -6.00
CA GLN A 498 -3.08 29.85 -5.87
C GLN A 498 -4.61 29.93 -6.03
N LYS A 499 -5.17 29.26 -7.05
CA LYS A 499 -6.63 29.21 -7.30
C LYS A 499 -7.32 30.56 -7.30
N LYS A 500 -6.70 31.62 -7.87
CA LYS A 500 -7.18 33.01 -7.91
C LYS A 500 -7.02 33.80 -6.61
N ASN A 501 -6.43 33.24 -5.57
CA ASN A 501 -6.04 33.97 -4.38
C ASN A 501 -4.58 34.39 -4.51
N GLU A 502 -4.30 35.66 -4.19
CA GLU A 502 -2.95 36.22 -4.15
C GLU A 502 -2.51 36.34 -2.70
N PHE A 503 -1.28 35.98 -2.43
CA PHE A 503 -0.61 36.17 -1.14
C PHE A 503 0.88 36.40 -1.38
N TYR A 504 1.61 36.72 -0.33
CA TYR A 504 3.03 36.95 -0.39
C TYR A 504 3.77 36.02 0.56
N GLU A 505 4.94 35.64 0.17
CA GLU A 505 5.88 34.89 0.95
C GLU A 505 7.05 35.75 1.34
N LEU A 506 7.42 35.75 2.61
CA LEU A 506 8.50 36.57 3.19
C LEU A 506 9.55 35.64 3.82
N VAL A 507 10.84 36.02 3.67
CA VAL A 507 11.95 35.41 4.41
C VAL A 507 12.56 36.49 5.30
N LEU A 508 12.65 36.20 6.61
CA LEU A 508 13.17 37.10 7.64
C LEU A 508 14.65 36.77 7.93
N ASP A 509 15.46 37.75 8.36
CA ASP A 509 16.84 37.55 8.84
C ASP A 509 16.90 36.75 10.15
N ALA A 510 15.98 37.00 11.07
CA ALA A 510 15.78 36.24 12.27
C ALA A 510 14.28 35.93 12.45
N THR A 511 13.95 34.69 12.79
CA THR A 511 12.54 34.30 12.94
C THR A 511 12.27 33.47 14.17
N PRO A 512 11.28 33.86 14.99
CA PRO A 512 10.74 32.99 16.03
C PRO A 512 9.70 31.99 15.53
N PHE A 513 9.23 32.11 14.26
CA PHE A 513 8.20 31.26 13.68
C PHE A 513 8.74 29.91 13.23
N TYR A 514 8.16 28.84 13.75
CA TYR A 514 8.45 27.46 13.30
C TYR A 514 7.86 27.23 11.91
N GLY A 515 8.68 26.83 10.96
CA GLY A 515 8.23 26.42 9.63
C GLY A 515 7.74 24.96 9.65
N GLU A 516 6.65 24.67 8.94
CA GLU A 516 6.07 23.31 8.84
C GLU A 516 7.14 22.26 8.52
N MET A 517 7.34 21.33 9.44
CA MET A 517 8.32 20.24 9.32
C MET A 517 7.98 19.08 10.28
N GLY A 518 8.35 17.83 9.94
CA GLY A 518 8.19 16.67 10.83
C GLY A 518 6.75 16.38 11.23
N GLY A 519 5.77 16.82 10.43
CA GLY A 519 4.35 16.66 10.73
C GLY A 519 3.74 17.75 11.62
N GLN A 520 4.54 18.64 12.22
CA GLN A 520 4.03 19.80 12.93
C GLN A 520 3.73 20.95 11.96
N VAL A 521 2.54 21.53 12.04
CA VAL A 521 2.13 22.72 11.26
C VAL A 521 3.00 23.94 11.58
N GLY A 522 3.11 24.85 10.64
CA GLY A 522 3.80 26.12 10.81
C GLY A 522 3.08 27.04 11.80
N ASP A 523 3.85 27.91 12.42
CA ASP A 523 3.30 28.93 13.30
C ASP A 523 2.60 30.03 12.53
N CYS A 524 1.65 30.67 13.18
CA CYS A 524 1.04 31.92 12.77
C CYS A 524 1.23 33.00 13.84
N GLY A 525 0.93 34.22 13.49
CA GLY A 525 1.09 35.36 14.38
C GLY A 525 1.12 36.67 13.60
N VAL A 526 1.96 37.63 14.02
CA VAL A 526 2.00 38.93 13.40
C VAL A 526 3.44 39.48 13.24
N LEU A 527 3.65 40.27 12.21
CA LEU A 527 4.76 41.25 12.09
C LEU A 527 4.23 42.64 12.42
N CYS A 528 4.77 43.32 13.40
CA CYS A 528 4.29 44.65 13.79
C CYS A 528 5.44 45.64 13.96
N ASN A 529 5.14 46.89 13.70
CA ASN A 529 5.97 48.02 14.05
C ASN A 529 5.07 49.20 14.52
N GLU A 530 5.62 50.39 14.73
CA GLU A 530 4.86 51.58 15.17
C GLU A 530 3.72 51.97 14.20
N ASN A 531 3.80 51.58 12.92
CA ASN A 531 2.92 52.08 11.85
C ASN A 531 1.88 51.06 11.38
N GLU A 532 2.13 49.76 11.53
CA GLU A 532 1.28 48.72 10.98
C GLU A 532 1.49 47.33 11.63
N THR A 533 0.50 46.49 11.46
CA THR A 533 0.54 45.08 11.86
C THR A 533 0.12 44.24 10.66
N ILE A 534 0.90 43.21 10.33
CA ILE A 534 0.69 42.27 9.22
C ILE A 534 0.51 40.88 9.79
N ASP A 535 -0.60 40.25 9.45
CA ASP A 535 -0.87 38.85 9.88
C ASP A 535 -0.01 37.85 9.11
N ILE A 536 0.76 37.04 9.83
CA ILE A 536 1.37 35.81 9.32
C ILE A 536 0.35 34.68 9.51
N ILE A 537 -0.20 34.21 8.38
CA ILE A 537 -1.29 33.20 8.41
C ILE A 537 -0.77 31.79 8.49
N ASP A 538 0.46 31.53 8.05
CA ASP A 538 1.14 30.24 8.08
C ASP A 538 2.64 30.43 7.88
N THR A 539 3.45 29.46 8.29
CA THR A 539 4.89 29.43 8.06
C THR A 539 5.28 28.07 7.48
N LYS A 540 5.79 28.08 6.24
CA LYS A 540 6.26 26.87 5.53
C LYS A 540 7.78 26.75 5.63
N ARG A 541 8.31 25.58 5.31
CA ARG A 541 9.75 25.36 5.17
C ARG A 541 10.11 25.13 3.70
N GLU A 542 11.02 25.91 3.17
CA GLU A 542 11.55 25.78 1.82
C GLU A 542 13.06 25.96 1.85
N ASN A 543 13.81 25.02 1.28
CA ASN A 543 15.29 25.05 1.23
C ASN A 543 15.95 25.37 2.59
N ASN A 544 15.51 24.69 3.64
CA ASN A 544 15.94 24.89 5.03
C ASN A 544 15.63 26.27 5.65
N GLN A 545 14.81 27.10 5.01
CA GLN A 545 14.39 28.39 5.51
C GLN A 545 12.89 28.37 5.88
N SER A 546 12.53 29.14 6.92
CA SER A 546 11.13 29.42 7.25
C SER A 546 10.62 30.54 6.32
N VAL A 547 9.55 30.23 5.59
CA VAL A 547 8.89 31.15 4.67
C VAL A 547 7.53 31.52 5.23
N HIS A 548 7.32 32.81 5.50
CA HIS A 548 6.15 33.35 6.17
C HIS A 548 5.11 33.79 5.14
N ILE A 549 3.89 33.30 5.27
CA ILE A 549 2.79 33.60 4.33
C ILE A 549 1.93 34.72 4.89
N VAL A 550 1.80 35.79 4.09
CA VAL A 550 1.00 36.98 4.44
C VAL A 550 0.04 37.32 3.29
N LYS A 551 -1.12 37.91 3.62
CA LYS A 551 -2.10 38.35 2.61
C LYS A 551 -1.72 39.62 1.87
N GLN A 552 -0.89 40.47 2.51
CA GLN A 552 -0.46 41.75 1.95
C GLN A 552 0.96 42.04 2.42
N LEU A 553 1.75 42.74 1.57
CA LEU A 553 3.05 43.24 1.96
C LEU A 553 2.91 44.43 2.93
N PRO A 554 3.90 44.63 3.85
CA PRO A 554 4.05 45.88 4.57
C PRO A 554 4.16 47.07 3.60
N LYS A 555 3.77 48.26 4.05
CA LYS A 555 3.93 49.52 3.29
C LYS A 555 5.39 49.84 3.03
N ASP A 556 6.23 49.59 4.02
CA ASP A 556 7.69 49.66 3.90
C ASP A 556 8.30 48.30 4.27
N PRO A 557 8.53 47.42 3.28
CA PRO A 557 9.10 46.10 3.53
C PRO A 557 10.56 46.13 4.03
N ALA A 558 11.27 47.28 3.90
CA ALA A 558 12.63 47.41 4.36
C ALA A 558 12.74 47.86 5.83
N ALA A 559 11.63 48.17 6.48
CA ALA A 559 11.59 48.56 7.88
C ALA A 559 11.93 47.41 8.83
N GLU A 560 12.32 47.74 10.06
CA GLU A 560 12.40 46.76 11.17
C GLU A 560 11.03 46.42 11.67
N PHE A 561 10.79 45.14 12.00
CA PHE A 561 9.56 44.60 12.55
C PHE A 561 9.85 43.82 13.82
N MET A 562 8.89 43.79 14.71
CA MET A 562 8.76 42.80 15.78
C MET A 562 7.94 41.61 15.23
N ALA A 563 8.54 40.46 15.17
CA ALA A 563 7.91 39.22 14.82
C ALA A 563 7.33 38.58 16.09
N CYS A 564 6.01 38.43 16.18
CA CYS A 564 5.30 37.91 17.37
C CYS A 564 4.48 36.68 17.00
N VAL A 565 4.81 35.55 17.59
CA VAL A 565 4.11 34.28 17.39
C VAL A 565 2.81 34.26 18.18
N ASP A 566 1.74 33.66 17.64
CA ASP A 566 0.52 33.31 18.38
C ASP A 566 0.85 32.25 19.45
N THR A 567 1.11 32.72 20.67
CA THR A 567 1.59 31.88 21.77
C THR A 567 0.56 30.84 22.20
N ASP A 568 -0.74 31.11 22.08
CA ASP A 568 -1.78 30.16 22.43
C ASP A 568 -1.79 28.96 21.50
N LYS A 569 -1.73 29.20 20.19
CA LYS A 569 -1.63 28.14 19.19
C LYS A 569 -0.30 27.40 19.26
N ARG A 570 0.82 28.13 19.46
CA ARG A 570 2.14 27.53 19.63
C ARG A 570 2.16 26.57 20.81
N ASN A 571 1.62 27.00 21.96
CA ASN A 571 1.58 26.18 23.18
C ASN A 571 0.68 24.94 22.99
N ALA A 572 -0.46 25.08 22.31
CA ALA A 572 -1.34 23.97 22.00
C ALA A 572 -0.64 22.96 21.05
N SER A 573 0.03 23.45 19.99
CA SER A 573 0.82 22.58 19.10
C SER A 573 1.97 21.90 19.85
N ALA A 574 2.67 22.60 20.73
CA ALA A 574 3.75 22.03 21.55
C ALA A 574 3.23 20.94 22.51
N ALA A 575 2.05 21.13 23.09
CA ALA A 575 1.38 20.14 23.92
C ALA A 575 1.01 18.88 23.14
N ASN A 576 0.39 19.07 21.97
CA ASN A 576 0.04 17.96 21.07
C ASN A 576 1.29 17.25 20.54
N HIS A 577 2.37 17.97 20.24
CA HIS A 577 3.63 17.34 19.77
C HIS A 577 4.28 16.52 20.88
N THR A 578 4.36 17.06 22.08
CA THR A 578 4.90 16.32 23.23
C THR A 578 4.04 15.09 23.55
N ALA A 579 2.70 15.23 23.49
CA ALA A 579 1.80 14.08 23.64
C ALA A 579 2.02 13.02 22.56
N THR A 580 2.41 13.39 21.33
CA THR A 580 2.73 12.44 20.26
C THR A 580 3.93 11.56 20.63
N HIS A 581 4.98 12.12 21.23
CA HIS A 581 6.13 11.35 21.72
C HIS A 581 5.75 10.40 22.86
N LEU A 582 4.91 10.87 23.82
CA LEU A 582 4.41 10.02 24.90
C LEU A 582 3.52 8.89 24.35
N LEU A 583 2.73 9.19 23.33
CA LEU A 583 1.87 8.21 22.63
C LEU A 583 2.69 7.13 21.92
N ASP A 584 3.75 7.51 21.17
CA ASP A 584 4.65 6.53 20.53
C ASP A 584 5.27 5.59 21.56
N TYR A 585 5.77 6.15 22.66
CA TYR A 585 6.29 5.35 23.77
C TYR A 585 5.25 4.40 24.34
N ALA A 586 4.04 4.88 24.67
CA ALA A 586 2.99 4.08 25.28
C ALA A 586 2.50 2.96 24.33
N LEU A 587 2.39 3.24 23.04
CA LEU A 587 2.03 2.24 22.03
C LEU A 587 3.07 1.13 21.93
N LYS A 588 4.36 1.45 21.96
CA LYS A 588 5.45 0.45 21.99
C LYS A 588 5.39 -0.42 23.24
N GLN A 589 5.11 0.15 24.40
CA GLN A 589 5.02 -0.60 25.64
C GLN A 589 3.83 -1.58 25.67
N ILE A 590 2.70 -1.21 25.06
CA ILE A 590 1.46 -1.99 25.14
C ILE A 590 1.32 -2.94 23.95
N LEU A 591 1.66 -2.49 22.76
CA LEU A 591 1.50 -3.27 21.53
C LEU A 591 2.77 -4.01 21.10
N GLY A 592 3.94 -3.56 21.55
CA GLY A 592 5.24 -4.18 21.26
C GLY A 592 6.17 -3.36 20.36
N ASP A 593 7.43 -3.80 20.27
CA ASP A 593 8.52 -3.08 19.59
C ASP A 593 8.37 -2.92 18.08
N HIS A 594 7.43 -3.64 17.46
CA HIS A 594 7.11 -3.49 16.03
C HIS A 594 6.35 -2.19 15.71
N VAL A 595 5.91 -1.46 16.73
CA VAL A 595 5.27 -0.15 16.55
C VAL A 595 6.33 0.86 16.12
N GLU A 596 6.19 1.36 14.90
CA GLU A 596 7.04 2.42 14.35
C GLU A 596 6.16 3.51 13.75
N GLN A 597 6.54 4.76 13.95
CA GLN A 597 5.87 5.87 13.28
C GLN A 597 5.98 5.76 11.76
N LYS A 598 4.85 5.84 11.08
CA LYS A 598 4.75 5.88 9.60
C LYS A 598 4.29 7.24 9.08
N GLY A 599 3.78 8.08 9.94
CA GLY A 599 3.40 9.46 9.68
C GLY A 599 2.89 10.13 10.94
N SER A 600 2.98 11.44 10.99
CA SER A 600 2.39 12.25 12.05
C SER A 600 1.81 13.54 11.49
N PHE A 601 0.87 14.12 12.22
CA PHE A 601 0.36 15.45 11.98
C PHE A 601 0.03 16.07 13.33
N VAL A 602 0.55 17.26 13.58
CA VAL A 602 0.40 17.98 14.85
C VAL A 602 -0.05 19.40 14.55
N SER A 603 -1.21 19.77 15.09
CA SER A 603 -1.80 21.10 14.99
C SER A 603 -2.17 21.61 16.40
N PRO A 604 -2.59 22.87 16.54
CA PRO A 604 -3.14 23.35 17.82
C PRO A 604 -4.33 22.53 18.34
N ASP A 605 -5.19 22.05 17.45
CA ASP A 605 -6.47 21.43 17.77
C ASP A 605 -6.35 19.91 18.00
N THR A 606 -5.50 19.22 17.22
CA THR A 606 -5.41 17.75 17.20
C THR A 606 -4.02 17.26 16.85
N LEU A 607 -3.72 16.04 17.28
CA LEU A 607 -2.61 15.26 16.80
C LEU A 607 -3.11 14.00 16.08
N ARG A 608 -2.37 13.56 15.09
CA ARG A 608 -2.59 12.31 14.36
C ARG A 608 -1.28 11.53 14.31
N PHE A 609 -1.37 10.27 14.65
CA PHE A 609 -0.23 9.36 14.65
C PHE A 609 -0.54 8.10 13.85
N ASP A 610 0.20 7.90 12.76
CA ASP A 610 0.12 6.73 11.91
C ASP A 610 1.28 5.79 12.26
N PHE A 611 1.00 4.53 12.58
CA PHE A 611 1.98 3.58 13.06
C PHE A 611 1.78 2.18 12.51
N SER A 612 2.86 1.38 12.49
CA SER A 612 2.80 -0.02 12.09
C SER A 612 2.12 -0.86 13.16
N HIS A 613 0.98 -1.47 12.80
CA HIS A 613 0.29 -2.47 13.62
C HIS A 613 -0.71 -3.24 12.77
N PHE A 614 -0.86 -4.55 13.00
CA PHE A 614 -1.53 -5.47 12.08
C PHE A 614 -3.00 -5.67 12.38
N GLU A 615 -3.40 -5.44 13.62
CA GLU A 615 -4.73 -5.72 14.11
C GLU A 615 -5.43 -4.42 14.52
N LYS A 616 -6.73 -4.46 14.67
CA LYS A 616 -7.45 -3.36 15.31
C LYS A 616 -6.99 -3.27 16.76
N VAL A 617 -6.60 -2.09 17.22
CA VAL A 617 -6.30 -1.86 18.63
C VAL A 617 -7.60 -1.94 19.41
N THR A 618 -7.64 -2.76 20.46
CA THR A 618 -8.86 -2.96 21.25
C THR A 618 -9.18 -1.73 22.12
N ASP A 619 -10.44 -1.60 22.53
CA ASP A 619 -10.85 -0.49 23.39
C ASP A 619 -10.13 -0.53 24.75
N GLU A 620 -9.79 -1.73 25.24
CA GLU A 620 -9.01 -1.94 26.46
C GLU A 620 -7.57 -1.44 26.24
N GLN A 621 -6.91 -1.84 25.17
CA GLN A 621 -5.54 -1.38 24.84
C GLN A 621 -5.48 0.13 24.63
N LEU A 622 -6.48 0.72 23.94
CA LEU A 622 -6.57 2.18 23.76
C LEU A 622 -6.70 2.89 25.09
N ARG A 623 -7.48 2.31 26.04
CA ARG A 623 -7.61 2.86 27.39
C ARG A 623 -6.30 2.74 28.17
N GLU A 624 -5.58 1.64 28.07
CA GLU A 624 -4.28 1.46 28.70
C GLU A 624 -3.25 2.47 28.18
N VAL A 625 -3.18 2.67 26.84
CA VAL A 625 -2.34 3.71 26.21
C VAL A 625 -2.70 5.10 26.73
N GLU A 626 -3.98 5.46 26.75
CA GLU A 626 -4.46 6.74 27.23
C GLU A 626 -4.13 6.96 28.73
N CYS A 627 -4.28 5.92 29.54
CA CYS A 627 -3.92 5.98 30.96
C CYS A 627 -2.41 6.20 31.13
N MET A 628 -1.55 5.45 30.39
CA MET A 628 -0.09 5.57 30.46
C MET A 628 0.37 6.98 30.07
N VAL A 629 -0.14 7.54 28.97
CA VAL A 629 0.18 8.91 28.54
C VAL A 629 -0.22 9.92 29.62
N ASN A 630 -1.46 9.82 30.18
CA ASN A 630 -1.91 10.71 31.23
C ASN A 630 -1.16 10.54 32.56
N ASP A 631 -0.62 9.33 32.86
CA ASP A 631 0.26 9.11 33.99
C ASP A 631 1.59 9.86 33.83
N MET A 632 2.18 9.83 32.63
CA MET A 632 3.40 10.60 32.32
C MET A 632 3.14 12.11 32.34
N ILE A 633 1.96 12.57 31.93
CA ILE A 633 1.53 13.97 32.05
C ILE A 633 1.48 14.39 33.52
N ARG A 634 0.88 13.59 34.40
CA ARG A 634 0.77 13.88 35.84
C ARG A 634 2.10 13.89 36.59
N GLN A 635 3.12 13.23 36.05
CA GLN A 635 4.48 13.25 36.61
C GLN A 635 5.20 14.58 36.38
N ASP A 636 4.68 15.45 35.51
CA ASP A 636 5.27 16.75 35.18
C ASP A 636 6.76 16.69 34.84
N ILE A 637 7.10 15.76 33.93
CA ILE A 637 8.47 15.50 33.53
C ILE A 637 8.97 16.69 32.69
N HIS A 638 10.04 17.34 33.15
CA HIS A 638 10.66 18.43 32.41
C HIS A 638 11.35 17.92 31.15
N ILE A 639 11.38 18.75 30.11
CA ILE A 639 12.11 18.48 28.88
C ILE A 639 13.62 18.40 29.18
N ASP A 640 14.27 17.33 28.70
CA ASP A 640 15.72 17.21 28.63
C ASP A 640 16.12 17.31 27.15
N GLU A 641 16.70 18.45 26.78
CA GLU A 641 16.97 18.82 25.40
C GLU A 641 18.45 18.96 25.14
N HIS A 642 18.95 18.29 24.09
CA HIS A 642 20.33 18.41 23.62
C HIS A 642 20.32 18.88 22.18
N ARG A 643 20.86 20.06 21.90
CA ARG A 643 20.97 20.68 20.58
C ARG A 643 22.35 20.43 19.96
N ASP A 644 22.43 20.34 18.64
CA ASP A 644 23.67 20.22 17.88
C ASP A 644 24.56 19.03 18.25
N VAL A 645 23.96 17.92 18.70
CA VAL A 645 24.67 16.69 19.07
C VAL A 645 25.10 15.95 17.80
N PRO A 646 26.38 15.51 17.70
CA PRO A 646 26.78 14.62 16.62
C PRO A 646 25.93 13.36 16.57
N PHE A 647 25.51 12.94 15.37
CA PHE A 647 24.55 11.86 15.19
C PHE A 647 24.90 10.55 15.91
N ASP A 648 26.20 10.17 15.86
CA ASP A 648 26.67 8.95 16.52
C ASP A 648 26.69 9.04 18.06
N GLU A 649 26.84 10.24 18.60
CA GLU A 649 26.73 10.47 20.05
C GLU A 649 25.26 10.46 20.49
N ALA A 650 24.40 11.05 19.69
CA ALA A 650 22.98 11.09 19.95
C ALA A 650 22.33 9.69 19.98
N LYS A 651 22.81 8.77 19.15
CA LYS A 651 22.40 7.34 19.21
C LYS A 651 22.78 6.68 20.55
N LYS A 652 23.94 7.04 21.12
CA LYS A 652 24.37 6.51 22.41
C LYS A 652 23.50 6.98 23.57
N LEU A 653 22.79 8.10 23.40
CA LEU A 653 21.80 8.58 24.38
C LEU A 653 20.51 7.74 24.38
N GLY A 654 20.37 6.76 23.49
CA GLY A 654 19.19 5.91 23.37
C GLY A 654 18.03 6.59 22.64
N ALA A 655 18.32 7.66 21.88
CA ALA A 655 17.31 8.35 21.09
C ALA A 655 16.87 7.51 19.89
N ILE A 656 15.55 7.41 19.67
CA ILE A 656 14.94 6.72 18.55
C ILE A 656 15.02 7.64 17.33
N ALA A 657 15.66 7.15 16.26
CA ALA A 657 15.63 7.79 14.95
C ALA A 657 14.37 7.33 14.22
N LEU A 658 13.61 8.28 13.68
CA LEU A 658 12.50 7.94 12.79
C LEU A 658 13.04 7.26 11.54
N PHE A 659 12.51 6.10 11.22
CA PHE A 659 12.97 5.33 10.08
C PHE A 659 12.68 6.09 8.76
N GLY A 660 13.72 6.44 8.02
CA GLY A 660 13.62 7.08 6.69
C GLY A 660 13.75 8.59 6.67
N GLU A 661 14.05 9.26 7.78
CA GLU A 661 14.43 10.67 7.76
C GLU A 661 15.94 10.85 7.58
N LYS A 662 16.31 11.83 6.76
CA LYS A 662 17.72 12.28 6.64
C LYS A 662 18.05 13.18 7.81
N TYR A 663 18.90 12.68 8.68
CA TYR A 663 19.49 13.50 9.72
C TYR A 663 20.82 14.06 9.22
N GLY A 664 21.07 15.36 9.44
CA GLY A 664 22.39 15.96 9.22
C GLY A 664 23.44 15.39 10.18
N ASP A 665 24.69 15.86 10.03
CA ASP A 665 25.80 15.47 10.91
C ASP A 665 25.53 15.76 12.39
N LYS A 666 24.64 16.73 12.65
CA LYS A 666 24.20 17.14 13.99
C LYS A 666 22.69 17.08 14.10
N VAL A 667 22.20 16.60 15.24
CA VAL A 667 20.79 16.40 15.52
C VAL A 667 20.38 17.02 16.84
N ARG A 668 19.08 17.28 17.01
CA ARG A 668 18.49 17.66 18.27
C ARG A 668 17.82 16.43 18.88
N VAL A 669 18.15 16.15 20.16
CA VAL A 669 17.55 15.09 20.96
C VAL A 669 16.57 15.71 21.94
N VAL A 670 15.37 15.17 22.02
CA VAL A 670 14.31 15.58 22.97
C VAL A 670 13.93 14.35 23.80
N ARG A 671 13.97 14.52 25.12
CA ARG A 671 13.64 13.47 26.06
C ARG A 671 12.60 13.94 27.09
N PHE A 672 11.61 13.09 27.35
CA PHE A 672 10.66 13.18 28.45
C PHE A 672 10.67 11.84 29.22
N GLY A 673 11.52 11.75 30.23
CA GLY A 673 11.71 10.50 30.98
C GLY A 673 12.15 9.34 30.08
N PRO A 674 11.31 8.30 29.91
CA PRO A 674 11.66 7.16 29.08
C PRO A 674 11.50 7.40 27.56
N SER A 675 10.70 8.38 27.15
CA SER A 675 10.56 8.78 25.72
C SER A 675 11.76 9.63 25.31
N CYS A 676 12.50 9.20 24.29
CA CYS A 676 13.71 9.87 23.81
C CYS A 676 13.81 9.75 22.28
N GLU A 677 13.77 10.88 21.57
CA GLU A 677 13.65 10.89 20.10
C GLU A 677 14.48 12.00 19.46
N PHE A 678 14.87 11.80 18.21
CA PHE A 678 15.39 12.88 17.36
C PHE A 678 14.23 13.75 16.89
N CYS A 679 14.16 14.98 17.33
CA CYS A 679 13.05 15.86 16.97
C CYS A 679 13.45 17.33 16.83
N GLY A 680 13.10 17.92 15.66
CA GLY A 680 13.26 19.34 15.39
C GLY A 680 12.04 20.19 15.75
N GLY A 681 10.95 19.59 16.27
CA GLY A 681 9.69 20.29 16.56
C GLY A 681 9.70 21.10 17.85
N ILE A 682 8.65 21.89 18.06
CA ILE A 682 8.44 22.65 19.30
C ILE A 682 7.75 21.76 20.33
N HIS A 683 8.25 21.77 21.57
CA HIS A 683 7.74 20.96 22.66
C HIS A 683 7.35 21.80 23.89
N ALA A 684 6.46 21.23 24.69
CA ALA A 684 6.15 21.78 26.00
C ALA A 684 7.37 21.70 26.92
N THR A 685 7.52 22.65 27.83
CA THR A 685 8.64 22.70 28.79
C THR A 685 8.57 21.58 29.83
N SER A 686 7.39 21.05 30.08
CA SER A 686 7.16 19.85 30.89
C SER A 686 5.88 19.13 30.46
N THR A 687 5.76 17.83 30.76
CA THR A 687 4.58 17.04 30.42
C THR A 687 3.32 17.54 31.12
N GLY A 688 3.41 18.15 32.29
CA GLY A 688 2.28 18.76 33.00
C GLY A 688 1.59 19.90 32.24
N ARG A 689 2.33 20.58 31.31
CA ARG A 689 1.79 21.63 30.44
C ARG A 689 0.85 21.10 29.35
N ILE A 690 0.85 19.78 29.09
CA ILE A 690 -0.06 19.15 28.14
C ILE A 690 -1.51 19.19 28.62
N GLY A 691 -1.72 19.14 29.95
CA GLY A 691 -3.05 19.07 30.58
C GLY A 691 -3.60 17.64 30.55
N PHE A 692 -4.68 17.40 29.83
CA PHE A 692 -5.29 16.08 29.69
C PHE A 692 -5.18 15.58 28.23
N PHE A 693 -4.85 14.31 28.05
CA PHE A 693 -4.76 13.66 26.74
C PHE A 693 -5.96 12.74 26.53
N LYS A 694 -6.59 12.81 25.34
CA LYS A 694 -7.72 11.96 24.95
C LYS A 694 -7.59 11.43 23.54
N ILE A 695 -7.69 10.12 23.37
CA ILE A 695 -7.82 9.46 22.07
C ILE A 695 -9.25 9.69 21.55
N LEU A 696 -9.38 10.18 20.31
CA LEU A 696 -10.65 10.48 19.66
C LEU A 696 -11.11 9.34 18.75
N SER A 697 -10.18 8.76 17.99
CA SER A 697 -10.47 7.68 17.06
C SER A 697 -9.27 6.77 16.85
N GLU A 698 -9.55 5.54 16.45
CA GLU A 698 -8.58 4.57 15.97
C GLU A 698 -9.13 3.96 14.67
N SER A 699 -8.30 3.91 13.61
CA SER A 699 -8.73 3.42 12.30
C SER A 699 -7.57 2.80 11.50
N SER A 700 -7.91 2.02 10.47
CA SER A 700 -6.93 1.53 9.50
C SER A 700 -6.73 2.55 8.39
N VAL A 701 -5.50 2.83 8.03
CA VAL A 701 -5.13 3.72 6.90
C VAL A 701 -4.71 2.90 5.68
N ALA A 702 -3.95 1.85 5.95
CA ALA A 702 -3.47 0.90 4.95
C ALA A 702 -3.25 -0.45 5.62
N ALA A 703 -2.99 -1.50 4.85
CA ALA A 703 -2.62 -2.79 5.43
C ALA A 703 -1.40 -2.62 6.34
N GLY A 704 -1.48 -3.12 7.56
CA GLY A 704 -0.44 -3.01 8.57
C GLY A 704 -0.17 -1.59 9.10
N ILE A 705 -0.99 -0.58 8.76
CA ILE A 705 -0.86 0.78 9.27
C ILE A 705 -2.16 1.21 9.94
N ARG A 706 -2.05 1.54 11.21
CA ARG A 706 -3.14 2.08 12.05
C ARG A 706 -2.94 3.57 12.28
N ARG A 707 -4.03 4.27 12.50
CA ARG A 707 -4.07 5.69 12.79
C ARG A 707 -4.76 5.93 14.12
N ILE A 708 -4.14 6.69 14.99
CA ILE A 708 -4.77 7.30 16.17
C ILE A 708 -4.89 8.80 15.92
N GLU A 709 -6.07 9.33 16.20
CA GLU A 709 -6.32 10.76 16.34
C GLU A 709 -6.59 11.06 17.81
N ALA A 710 -5.94 12.10 18.33
CA ALA A 710 -6.05 12.48 19.72
C ALA A 710 -5.98 14.01 19.88
N THR A 711 -6.28 14.48 21.05
CA THR A 711 -6.24 15.90 21.41
C THR A 711 -5.77 16.09 22.85
N THR A 712 -5.35 17.31 23.19
CA THR A 712 -4.84 17.63 24.53
C THR A 712 -5.49 18.91 25.10
N GLY A 713 -5.29 19.15 26.40
CA GLY A 713 -5.54 20.40 27.07
C GLY A 713 -6.94 20.95 26.87
N LYS A 714 -7.05 22.19 26.41
CA LYS A 714 -8.30 22.95 26.30
C LYS A 714 -9.35 22.24 25.41
N ASP A 715 -8.93 21.62 24.32
CA ASP A 715 -9.86 20.91 23.46
C ASP A 715 -10.47 19.68 24.13
N CYS A 716 -9.71 19.01 25.03
CA CYS A 716 -10.25 17.96 25.86
C CYS A 716 -11.32 18.49 26.81
N GLU A 717 -11.08 19.66 27.45
CA GLU A 717 -12.04 20.31 28.35
C GLU A 717 -13.33 20.69 27.63
N GLU A 718 -13.23 21.30 26.47
CA GLU A 718 -14.38 21.67 25.65
C GLU A 718 -15.21 20.45 25.24
N ARG A 719 -14.57 19.34 24.86
CA ARG A 719 -15.26 18.08 24.55
C ARG A 719 -15.95 17.48 25.77
N LEU A 720 -15.33 17.55 26.95
CA LEU A 720 -15.96 17.10 28.19
C LEU A 720 -17.22 17.93 28.52
N TYR A 721 -17.19 19.25 28.35
CA TYR A 721 -18.36 20.10 28.51
C TYR A 721 -19.46 19.78 27.51
N GLN A 722 -19.11 19.57 26.23
CA GLN A 722 -20.08 19.16 25.22
C GLN A 722 -20.74 17.82 25.56
N MET A 723 -19.97 16.83 26.02
CA MET A 723 -20.50 15.54 26.45
C MET A 723 -21.41 15.70 27.68
N GLU A 724 -21.02 16.54 28.65
CA GLU A 724 -21.84 16.86 29.81
C GLU A 724 -23.17 17.53 29.43
N ASP A 725 -23.14 18.46 28.50
CA ASP A 725 -24.34 19.14 27.98
C ASP A 725 -25.27 18.18 27.22
N ILE A 726 -24.71 17.28 26.40
CA ILE A 726 -25.49 16.22 25.74
C ILE A 726 -26.16 15.35 26.80
N LEU A 727 -25.43 14.97 27.85
CA LEU A 727 -25.93 14.12 28.91
C LEU A 727 -27.04 14.85 29.73
N LYS A 728 -26.87 16.13 30.02
CA LYS A 728 -27.90 16.99 30.65
C LYS A 728 -29.14 17.06 29.78
N ASN A 729 -28.97 17.28 28.48
CA ASN A 729 -30.09 17.33 27.54
C ASN A 729 -30.86 16.01 27.50
N ILE A 730 -30.16 14.87 27.39
CA ILE A 730 -30.79 13.56 27.42
C ILE A 730 -31.53 13.35 28.76
N LYS A 731 -30.88 13.66 29.88
CA LYS A 731 -31.52 13.57 31.21
C LYS A 731 -32.81 14.39 31.29
N SER A 732 -32.85 15.56 30.65
CA SER A 732 -34.03 16.42 30.68
C SER A 732 -35.27 15.78 30.05
N PHE A 733 -35.11 14.95 29.02
CA PHE A 733 -36.19 14.18 28.42
C PHE A 733 -36.80 13.14 29.39
N PHE A 734 -36.01 12.71 30.37
CA PHE A 734 -36.40 11.70 31.35
C PHE A 734 -36.52 12.28 32.77
N ASN A 735 -37.02 13.52 32.89
CA ASN A 735 -37.25 14.21 34.20
C ASN A 735 -36.00 14.23 35.09
N ASN A 736 -34.83 14.39 34.54
CA ASN A 736 -33.54 14.42 35.26
C ASN A 736 -33.31 13.18 36.15
N ALA A 737 -33.69 12.01 35.64
CA ALA A 737 -33.52 10.75 36.35
C ALA A 737 -32.07 10.52 36.79
N LYS A 738 -31.88 10.03 38.04
CA LYS A 738 -30.56 9.66 38.56
C LYS A 738 -29.99 8.45 37.85
N ASP A 739 -30.83 7.44 37.62
CA ASP A 739 -30.52 6.25 36.83
C ASP A 739 -31.09 6.40 35.41
N LEU A 740 -30.33 7.08 34.54
CA LEU A 740 -30.75 7.35 33.18
C LEU A 740 -30.85 6.05 32.39
N GLN A 741 -29.90 5.11 32.58
CA GLN A 741 -29.85 3.85 31.85
C GLN A 741 -31.06 2.97 32.16
N GLY A 742 -31.42 2.83 33.45
CA GLY A 742 -32.59 2.07 33.87
C GLY A 742 -33.90 2.66 33.36
N VAL A 743 -34.01 4.00 33.30
CA VAL A 743 -35.22 4.67 32.76
C VAL A 743 -35.33 4.50 31.25
N ILE A 744 -34.24 4.61 30.51
CA ILE A 744 -34.22 4.36 29.04
C ILE A 744 -34.59 2.89 28.74
N GLN A 745 -34.04 1.95 29.49
CA GLN A 745 -34.37 0.52 29.30
C GLN A 745 -35.86 0.29 29.58
N LYS A 746 -36.37 0.83 30.65
CA LYS A 746 -37.82 0.76 30.99
C LYS A 746 -38.69 1.35 29.87
N TYR A 747 -38.32 2.49 29.31
CA TYR A 747 -39.03 3.12 28.19
C TYR A 747 -39.04 2.22 26.95
N ILE A 748 -37.90 1.57 26.62
CA ILE A 748 -37.80 0.62 25.53
C ILE A 748 -38.70 -0.58 25.74
N ASP A 749 -38.67 -1.16 26.96
CA ASP A 749 -39.51 -2.30 27.34
C ASP A 749 -41.02 -1.97 27.28
N GLU A 750 -41.41 -0.77 27.78
CA GLU A 750 -42.77 -0.28 27.69
C GLU A 750 -43.23 -0.04 26.25
N HIS A 751 -42.36 0.53 25.41
CA HIS A 751 -42.64 0.70 23.98
C HIS A 751 -42.85 -0.62 23.26
N ASP A 752 -41.99 -1.62 23.52
CA ASP A 752 -42.11 -2.95 22.92
C ASP A 752 -43.36 -3.69 23.42
N ALA A 753 -43.72 -3.52 24.69
CA ALA A 753 -44.97 -4.06 25.23
C ALA A 753 -46.22 -3.42 24.55
N MET A 754 -46.25 -2.09 24.43
CA MET A 754 -47.32 -1.38 23.74
C MET A 754 -47.44 -1.80 22.28
N LYS A 755 -46.33 -1.97 21.61
CA LYS A 755 -46.32 -2.45 20.22
C LYS A 755 -46.98 -3.83 20.07
N LYS A 756 -46.58 -4.78 20.92
CA LYS A 756 -47.22 -6.12 20.96
C LYS A 756 -48.71 -6.05 21.31
N GLU A 757 -49.13 -5.18 22.22
CA GLU A 757 -50.53 -5.00 22.55
C GLU A 757 -51.32 -4.42 21.36
N ILE A 758 -50.78 -3.45 20.64
CA ILE A 758 -51.38 -2.91 19.42
C ILE A 758 -51.49 -3.98 18.34
N GLU A 759 -50.43 -4.79 18.13
CA GLU A 759 -50.48 -5.93 17.20
C GLU A 759 -51.57 -6.95 17.62
N GLY A 760 -51.67 -7.21 18.92
CA GLY A 760 -52.76 -8.06 19.48
C GLY A 760 -54.17 -7.54 19.21
N PHE A 761 -54.38 -6.24 19.44
CA PHE A 761 -55.67 -5.58 19.13
C PHE A 761 -55.97 -5.60 17.64
N GLN A 762 -54.99 -5.36 16.78
CA GLN A 762 -55.11 -5.44 15.33
C GLN A 762 -55.50 -6.88 14.89
N ALA A 763 -54.84 -7.90 15.41
CA ALA A 763 -55.16 -9.30 15.11
C ALA A 763 -56.58 -9.67 15.53
N GLN A 764 -57.04 -9.25 16.71
CA GLN A 764 -58.42 -9.44 17.18
C GLN A 764 -59.44 -8.69 16.29
N ALA A 765 -59.11 -7.45 15.86
CA ALA A 765 -59.95 -6.67 14.97
C ALA A 765 -60.12 -7.37 13.61
N VAL A 766 -59.02 -7.93 13.05
CA VAL A 766 -59.02 -8.69 11.81
C VAL A 766 -59.87 -9.96 11.95
N GLU A 767 -59.74 -10.70 13.09
CA GLU A 767 -60.54 -11.90 13.36
C GLU A 767 -62.05 -11.61 13.40
N ARG A 768 -62.43 -10.56 14.16
CA ARG A 768 -63.83 -10.11 14.21
C ARG A 768 -64.37 -9.62 12.87
N ALA A 769 -63.51 -8.93 12.08
CA ALA A 769 -63.89 -8.53 10.74
C ALA A 769 -64.07 -9.72 9.80
N ALA A 770 -63.23 -10.75 9.90
CA ALA A 770 -63.42 -11.99 9.10
C ALA A 770 -64.73 -12.67 9.42
N GLN A 771 -65.04 -12.88 10.70
CA GLN A 771 -66.31 -13.50 11.16
C GLN A 771 -67.55 -12.76 10.64
N ARG A 772 -67.59 -11.43 10.83
CA ARG A 772 -68.67 -10.56 10.35
C ARG A 772 -68.83 -10.57 8.80
N LEU A 773 -67.74 -10.62 8.06
CA LEU A 773 -67.77 -10.65 6.61
C LEU A 773 -68.23 -12.04 6.11
N VAL A 774 -67.86 -13.11 6.74
CA VAL A 774 -68.36 -14.48 6.44
C VAL A 774 -69.83 -14.59 6.73
N GLU A 775 -70.35 -14.07 7.86
CA GLU A 775 -71.80 -14.04 8.18
C GLU A 775 -72.64 -13.24 7.17
N LYS A 776 -72.06 -12.22 6.56
CA LYS A 776 -72.72 -11.35 5.55
C LYS A 776 -72.47 -11.78 4.13
N ALA A 777 -71.76 -12.89 3.94
CA ALA A 777 -71.45 -13.41 2.61
C ALA A 777 -72.68 -13.60 1.73
N ARG A 778 -72.55 -13.33 0.45
CA ARG A 778 -73.59 -13.59 -0.54
C ARG A 778 -73.20 -14.81 -1.37
N THR A 779 -74.18 -15.65 -1.70
CA THR A 779 -73.96 -16.75 -2.63
C THR A 779 -74.56 -16.37 -3.99
N VAL A 780 -73.75 -16.38 -5.01
CA VAL A 780 -74.12 -16.06 -6.41
C VAL A 780 -73.64 -17.24 -7.26
N ASN A 781 -74.56 -17.88 -7.96
CA ASN A 781 -74.25 -19.01 -8.85
C ASN A 781 -73.45 -20.14 -8.17
N GLY A 782 -73.68 -20.37 -6.84
CA GLY A 782 -73.00 -21.40 -6.05
C GLY A 782 -71.62 -20.91 -5.48
N VAL A 783 -71.18 -19.69 -5.78
CA VAL A 783 -69.92 -19.10 -5.26
C VAL A 783 -70.22 -18.18 -4.10
N THR A 784 -69.49 -18.31 -3.00
CA THR A 784 -69.52 -17.36 -1.88
C THR A 784 -68.75 -16.11 -2.25
N VAL A 785 -69.41 -14.97 -2.29
CA VAL A 785 -68.80 -13.68 -2.64
C VAL A 785 -68.70 -12.81 -1.40
N ILE A 786 -67.55 -12.36 -1.06
CA ILE A 786 -67.31 -11.47 0.08
C ILE A 786 -66.59 -10.21 -0.43
N THR A 787 -67.20 -9.06 -0.17
CA THR A 787 -66.55 -7.75 -0.50
C THR A 787 -66.47 -6.86 0.72
N SER A 788 -65.44 -6.10 0.83
CA SER A 788 -65.27 -5.11 1.89
C SER A 788 -64.43 -3.93 1.40
N VAL A 789 -64.81 -2.71 1.81
CA VAL A 789 -63.96 -1.52 1.69
C VAL A 789 -63.85 -0.88 3.07
N ALA A 790 -62.67 -0.84 3.65
CA ALA A 790 -62.46 -0.33 5.00
C ALA A 790 -61.06 0.26 5.18
N PRO A 791 -60.89 1.23 6.09
CA PRO A 791 -59.55 1.68 6.49
C PRO A 791 -58.82 0.52 7.17
N MET A 792 -57.71 0.11 6.60
CA MET A 792 -56.93 -1.02 7.09
C MET A 792 -55.54 -1.01 6.49
N ALA A 793 -54.51 -1.34 7.31
CA ALA A 793 -53.16 -1.49 6.82
C ALA A 793 -53.01 -2.68 5.87
N PRO A 794 -52.09 -2.61 4.90
CA PRO A 794 -51.90 -3.66 3.88
C PRO A 794 -51.73 -5.06 4.44
N ALA A 795 -50.94 -5.20 5.52
CA ALA A 795 -50.70 -6.49 6.18
C ALA A 795 -51.97 -7.06 6.82
N ALA A 796 -52.77 -6.20 7.45
CA ALA A 796 -54.07 -6.62 8.04
C ALA A 796 -55.11 -7.00 6.98
N ALA A 797 -55.15 -6.32 5.85
CA ALA A 797 -56.04 -6.66 4.72
C ALA A 797 -55.66 -8.04 4.11
N LYS A 798 -54.35 -8.32 4.01
CA LYS A 798 -53.86 -9.61 3.59
C LYS A 798 -54.29 -10.73 4.58
N ASP A 799 -54.03 -10.52 5.88
CA ASP A 799 -54.41 -11.50 6.93
C ASP A 799 -55.91 -11.75 6.94
N LEU A 800 -56.71 -10.68 6.79
CA LEU A 800 -58.17 -10.77 6.67
C LEU A 800 -58.58 -11.68 5.52
N ALA A 801 -57.99 -11.52 4.35
CA ALA A 801 -58.29 -12.34 3.17
C ALA A 801 -57.97 -13.82 3.42
N PHE A 802 -56.85 -14.12 4.04
CA PHE A 802 -56.48 -15.51 4.38
C PHE A 802 -57.37 -16.13 5.45
N LYS A 803 -57.79 -15.38 6.48
CA LYS A 803 -58.71 -15.83 7.50
C LYS A 803 -60.11 -16.11 6.93
N ILE A 804 -60.60 -15.26 6.06
CA ILE A 804 -61.87 -15.48 5.31
C ILE A 804 -61.75 -16.77 4.49
N ARG A 805 -60.64 -16.99 3.77
CA ARG A 805 -60.41 -18.20 2.98
C ARG A 805 -60.40 -19.44 3.84
N ALA A 806 -59.82 -19.37 5.03
CA ALA A 806 -59.83 -20.52 5.97
C ALA A 806 -61.20 -20.79 6.58
N ALA A 807 -62.06 -19.79 6.72
CA ALA A 807 -63.37 -19.92 7.35
C ALA A 807 -64.46 -20.32 6.39
N VAL A 808 -64.29 -20.17 5.07
CA VAL A 808 -65.29 -20.50 4.04
C VAL A 808 -64.98 -21.83 3.39
N ASN A 809 -65.93 -22.77 3.47
CA ASN A 809 -65.81 -24.06 2.77
C ASN A 809 -66.44 -23.94 1.39
N GLY A 810 -65.77 -24.41 0.34
CA GLY A 810 -66.22 -24.37 -1.04
C GLY A 810 -65.72 -23.16 -1.85
N SER A 811 -66.47 -22.83 -2.95
CA SER A 811 -66.08 -21.81 -3.90
C SER A 811 -66.20 -20.43 -3.28
N LEU A 812 -65.09 -19.70 -3.27
CA LEU A 812 -64.94 -18.34 -2.67
C LEU A 812 -64.29 -17.35 -3.64
N LEU A 813 -64.93 -16.16 -3.74
CA LEU A 813 -64.31 -14.94 -4.21
C LEU A 813 -64.38 -13.88 -3.12
N CYS A 814 -63.25 -13.51 -2.59
CA CYS A 814 -63.08 -12.45 -1.58
C CYS A 814 -62.31 -11.27 -2.14
N VAL A 815 -62.90 -10.08 -2.09
CA VAL A 815 -62.32 -8.85 -2.60
C VAL A 815 -62.31 -7.81 -1.46
N ILE A 816 -61.11 -7.41 -1.06
CA ILE A 816 -60.93 -6.43 0.01
C ILE A 816 -60.26 -5.18 -0.54
N GLY A 817 -60.99 -4.09 -0.55
CA GLY A 817 -60.47 -2.76 -0.72
C GLY A 817 -60.06 -2.19 0.63
N SER A 818 -58.82 -1.80 0.79
CA SER A 818 -58.33 -1.15 2.00
C SER A 818 -57.57 0.13 1.71
N HIS A 819 -57.46 1.01 2.68
CA HIS A 819 -56.59 2.19 2.57
C HIS A 819 -55.95 2.50 3.91
N ASP A 820 -54.71 2.91 3.86
CA ASP A 820 -53.98 3.46 4.98
C ASP A 820 -53.24 4.72 4.56
N ASN A 821 -53.34 5.81 5.34
CA ASN A 821 -52.71 7.10 5.01
C ASN A 821 -52.96 7.56 3.56
N ASN A 822 -54.22 7.47 3.11
CA ASN A 822 -54.65 7.81 1.74
C ASN A 822 -53.99 6.98 0.62
N LYS A 823 -53.44 5.82 0.94
CA LYS A 823 -52.88 4.86 -0.02
C LYS A 823 -53.87 3.68 -0.19
N PRO A 824 -54.61 3.60 -1.31
CA PRO A 824 -55.53 2.49 -1.52
C PRO A 824 -54.82 1.22 -1.88
N GLN A 825 -55.36 0.11 -1.44
CA GLN A 825 -54.92 -1.25 -1.78
C GLN A 825 -56.16 -2.11 -2.09
N LEU A 826 -56.03 -2.94 -3.10
CA LEU A 826 -57.01 -3.96 -3.49
C LEU A 826 -56.38 -5.33 -3.29
N SER A 827 -57.04 -6.21 -2.57
CA SER A 827 -56.64 -7.61 -2.37
C SER A 827 -57.72 -8.56 -2.87
N ILE A 828 -57.36 -9.53 -3.66
CA ILE A 828 -58.25 -10.54 -4.20
C ILE A 828 -57.78 -11.90 -3.70
N MET A 829 -58.69 -12.66 -3.06
CA MET A 829 -58.47 -14.05 -2.66
C MET A 829 -59.54 -14.94 -3.24
N MET A 830 -59.15 -16.05 -3.83
CA MET A 830 -60.04 -17.03 -4.42
C MET A 830 -59.71 -18.44 -3.93
N SER A 831 -60.72 -19.32 -3.94
CA SER A 831 -60.56 -20.75 -3.76
C SER A 831 -59.96 -21.43 -5.01
N ASP A 832 -59.39 -22.60 -4.86
CA ASP A 832 -58.66 -23.30 -5.93
C ASP A 832 -59.55 -23.73 -7.09
N ASP A 833 -60.78 -24.06 -6.81
CA ASP A 833 -61.83 -24.38 -7.80
C ASP A 833 -62.26 -23.15 -8.66
N MET A 834 -62.22 -21.97 -8.09
CA MET A 834 -62.43 -20.73 -8.88
C MET A 834 -61.30 -20.50 -9.91
N VAL A 835 -60.10 -20.98 -9.59
CA VAL A 835 -58.94 -20.91 -10.50
C VAL A 835 -59.02 -22.04 -11.55
N SER A 836 -59.32 -23.29 -11.12
CA SER A 836 -59.30 -24.46 -12.00
C SER A 836 -60.56 -24.55 -12.89
N ASP A 837 -61.75 -24.46 -12.27
CA ASP A 837 -62.98 -24.79 -12.91
C ASP A 837 -63.67 -23.58 -13.63
N HIS A 838 -63.47 -22.39 -13.04
CA HIS A 838 -63.91 -21.11 -13.62
C HIS A 838 -62.82 -20.35 -14.41
N ASN A 839 -61.62 -20.89 -14.51
CA ASN A 839 -60.48 -20.32 -15.22
C ASN A 839 -60.16 -18.86 -14.86
N LEU A 840 -60.36 -18.49 -13.58
CA LEU A 840 -60.12 -17.15 -13.06
C LEU A 840 -58.67 -16.99 -12.57
N ASN A 841 -58.12 -15.77 -12.64
CA ASN A 841 -56.77 -15.48 -12.19
C ASN A 841 -56.74 -14.14 -11.44
N ALA A 842 -56.55 -14.19 -10.11
CA ALA A 842 -56.51 -12.99 -9.28
C ALA A 842 -55.45 -11.99 -9.71
N GLY A 843 -54.32 -12.46 -10.22
CA GLY A 843 -53.24 -11.60 -10.72
C GLY A 843 -53.60 -10.80 -11.97
N GLN A 844 -54.45 -11.36 -12.86
CA GLN A 844 -54.98 -10.65 -14.02
C GLN A 844 -56.09 -9.69 -13.61
N MET A 845 -57.04 -10.16 -12.79
CA MET A 845 -58.18 -9.36 -12.33
C MET A 845 -57.72 -8.15 -11.52
N VAL A 846 -56.73 -8.31 -10.64
CA VAL A 846 -56.19 -7.19 -9.82
C VAL A 846 -55.54 -6.14 -10.69
N ARG A 847 -54.87 -6.53 -11.79
CA ARG A 847 -54.25 -5.55 -12.72
C ARG A 847 -55.27 -4.69 -13.43
N GLU A 848 -56.37 -5.27 -13.86
CA GLU A 848 -57.45 -4.52 -14.52
C GLU A 848 -58.18 -3.60 -13.53
N ALA A 849 -58.57 -4.12 -12.37
CA ALA A 849 -59.23 -3.33 -11.33
C ALA A 849 -58.33 -2.23 -10.72
N ALA A 850 -57.03 -2.46 -10.64
CA ALA A 850 -56.08 -1.49 -10.12
C ALA A 850 -55.98 -0.18 -10.97
N LYS A 851 -56.39 -0.20 -12.22
CA LYS A 851 -56.45 1.01 -13.05
C LYS A 851 -57.40 2.06 -12.45
N LEU A 852 -58.50 1.64 -11.79
CA LEU A 852 -59.47 2.54 -11.17
C LEU A 852 -58.93 3.21 -9.90
N ILE A 853 -58.00 2.61 -9.24
CA ILE A 853 -57.30 3.21 -8.10
C ILE A 853 -55.99 3.90 -8.52
N GLN A 854 -55.75 4.08 -9.83
CA GLN A 854 -54.52 4.63 -10.41
C GLN A 854 -53.28 3.89 -9.89
N GLY A 855 -53.34 2.58 -9.93
CA GLY A 855 -52.34 1.70 -9.34
C GLY A 855 -51.93 0.56 -10.23
N GLY A 856 -51.14 -0.33 -9.65
CA GLY A 856 -50.69 -1.56 -10.29
C GLY A 856 -50.40 -2.62 -9.23
N GLY A 857 -50.36 -3.88 -9.68
CA GLY A 857 -50.09 -5.00 -8.79
C GLY A 857 -50.04 -6.32 -9.53
N GLY A 858 -50.12 -7.40 -8.78
CA GLY A 858 -50.08 -8.75 -9.29
C GLY A 858 -50.05 -9.77 -8.16
N GLY A 859 -49.87 -11.02 -8.49
CA GLY A 859 -49.82 -12.12 -7.53
C GLY A 859 -50.01 -13.46 -8.19
N GLN A 860 -50.29 -14.43 -7.38
CA GLN A 860 -50.62 -15.81 -7.78
C GLN A 860 -52.06 -15.89 -8.28
N PRO A 861 -52.43 -16.95 -9.00
CA PRO A 861 -53.82 -17.14 -9.48
C PRO A 861 -54.89 -17.09 -8.40
N HIS A 862 -54.59 -17.59 -7.18
CA HIS A 862 -55.52 -17.62 -6.05
C HIS A 862 -55.42 -16.41 -5.11
N PHE A 863 -54.35 -15.63 -5.15
CA PHE A 863 -54.16 -14.42 -4.32
C PHE A 863 -53.33 -13.34 -5.02
N ALA A 864 -53.88 -12.14 -5.12
CA ALA A 864 -53.16 -11.00 -5.70
C ALA A 864 -53.47 -9.70 -4.96
N GLN A 865 -52.54 -8.78 -4.99
CA GLN A 865 -52.69 -7.45 -4.42
C GLN A 865 -52.25 -6.35 -5.39
N ALA A 866 -52.89 -5.19 -5.29
CA ALA A 866 -52.48 -3.99 -5.98
C ALA A 866 -52.56 -2.76 -5.09
N GLY A 867 -51.59 -1.87 -5.19
CA GLY A 867 -51.59 -0.56 -4.55
C GLY A 867 -51.87 0.54 -5.56
N GLY A 868 -52.41 1.69 -5.11
CA GLY A 868 -52.77 2.81 -5.96
C GLY A 868 -52.62 4.16 -5.30
N LYS A 869 -53.07 5.21 -5.98
CA LYS A 869 -52.99 6.62 -5.52
C LYS A 869 -54.40 7.27 -5.38
N ASN A 870 -55.46 6.64 -5.89
CA ASN A 870 -56.80 7.14 -5.86
C ASN A 870 -57.70 6.30 -4.94
N VAL A 871 -57.97 6.80 -3.71
CA VAL A 871 -58.82 6.11 -2.73
C VAL A 871 -60.30 6.09 -3.15
N ASP A 872 -60.77 7.14 -3.81
CA ASP A 872 -62.17 7.25 -4.23
C ASP A 872 -62.55 6.17 -5.27
N GLY A 873 -61.58 5.66 -6.02
CA GLY A 873 -61.74 4.59 -6.99
C GLY A 873 -61.83 3.18 -6.39
N LEU A 874 -61.69 3.05 -5.06
CA LEU A 874 -61.52 1.76 -4.42
C LEU A 874 -62.79 0.90 -4.46
N SER A 875 -63.96 1.52 -4.25
CA SER A 875 -65.27 0.84 -4.36
C SER A 875 -65.50 0.36 -5.81
N ALA A 876 -65.27 1.22 -6.79
CA ALA A 876 -65.38 0.86 -8.19
C ALA A 876 -64.40 -0.24 -8.61
N ALA A 877 -63.22 -0.31 -8.00
CA ALA A 877 -62.24 -1.38 -8.23
C ALA A 877 -62.70 -2.73 -7.67
N VAL A 878 -63.36 -2.72 -6.52
CA VAL A 878 -63.99 -3.92 -5.93
C VAL A 878 -65.11 -4.44 -6.83
N ASP A 879 -66.01 -3.54 -7.27
CA ASP A 879 -67.12 -3.89 -8.19
C ASP A 879 -66.63 -4.43 -9.53
N LYS A 880 -65.53 -3.86 -10.05
CA LYS A 880 -64.88 -4.34 -11.28
C LYS A 880 -64.32 -5.75 -11.17
N VAL A 881 -63.85 -6.15 -10.02
CA VAL A 881 -63.41 -7.54 -9.80
C VAL A 881 -64.59 -8.50 -9.87
N ILE A 882 -65.75 -8.12 -9.30
CA ILE A 882 -66.96 -8.95 -9.35
C ILE A 882 -67.49 -9.10 -10.81
N GLU A 883 -67.49 -7.96 -11.56
CA GLU A 883 -67.85 -8.01 -12.99
C GLU A 883 -66.91 -8.92 -13.80
N LEU A 884 -65.59 -8.87 -13.55
CA LEU A 884 -64.60 -9.71 -14.21
C LEU A 884 -64.79 -11.21 -13.87
N ALA A 885 -65.38 -11.53 -12.74
CA ALA A 885 -65.68 -12.90 -12.33
C ALA A 885 -67.00 -13.44 -12.95
N ASN A 886 -67.78 -12.60 -13.64
CA ASN A 886 -69.12 -12.91 -14.15
C ASN A 886 -70.09 -13.41 -13.06
N LEU A 887 -69.97 -12.79 -11.86
CA LEU A 887 -70.71 -13.10 -10.66
C LEU A 887 -71.71 -11.96 -10.32
#